data_fe82798e6a9b7f414864457b34346f15
#
_entry.id   fe82798e6a9b7f414864457b34346f15
#
_cell.length_a   1.000
_cell.length_b   1.000
_cell.length_c   1.000
_cell.angle_alpha   90.00
_cell.angle_beta   90.00
_cell.angle_gamma   90.00
#
_symmetry.space_group_name_H-M   'P 1'
#
loop_
_entity.id
_entity.type
_entity.pdbx_description
1 polymer ?
#
loop_
_entity_poly.entity_id
_entity_poly.type
_entity_poly.pdbx_seq_one_letter_code
_entity_poly.pdbx_strand_id
1 'polypeptide(L)'
;MDTDNQSFNSGVLLIDNGLWKRENMTEQLVNETNGSLRQALEGNIPKFNGDQTIFNKVFRDRWLALDKRMNLQVGHDVTAFMSHWPNHFIDSEDPYIVHFLSHRKPWTTLSANRFRQLWWAFHDMDYSQVLSHHMGDFQIEMDPDYELHLFNLTNSQSFKNLEELIQGHPKALFHIAAYTEMGEELMRLAKYENVRLYPEVVPPVLEELINRSAAYLDINYGTADQATLAAYAKTGKPILSFPETRHSEQAQLEVNTIEQMHSLIKERIKTGEWGEVHELPRLHSLTMTQTQDLESIEELVCALPFVQFHIGAWTAMGPKLVELKKHPNVSLYPAINQEQLTQLIHSADLYLDINHGDEAGEILSQVELAGIPSFGFYKTQHGNHGQFLFSSERPQELITAIEQLDGEGSLPQILPLPTVKSIDESLDFIRENHSSVIRFGDGEINLIAGHSIAYQDYHPELARSLRELVGMNSTEKLLVCLPDAFEDRFQFTWWAEDFWKKHLDHYDQFYREIAPAPCYGSTFISRPYIDFKDKSRAASRFDKLKKLWENRDILIVEGATSRTGVGNDLFDRANSILRIVCSSHNAYKDVDTIEATIRQYAEDRLILIMLGPTAKVLAAHLANDGYQALDIGHIDSEYEWLQMGAQTKVKLRHKHTAEYNFDQDIEFIEDETYTKQIVADLSRLPIE
;
A
#
# COMPACT_ATOMS: atom_id res chain seq x y z
N MET A 1 -57.74 -19.63 -33.68
CA MET A 1 -57.03 -20.48 -32.71
C MET A 1 -57.98 -21.59 -32.37
N ASP A 2 -57.68 -22.81 -32.77
CA ASP A 2 -58.51 -23.96 -32.47
C ASP A 2 -58.53 -24.14 -30.95
N THR A 3 -59.71 -24.07 -30.39
CA THR A 3 -59.99 -24.19 -28.96
C THR A 3 -59.79 -25.59 -28.40
N ASP A 4 -59.46 -26.56 -29.27
CA ASP A 4 -59.31 -27.98 -28.93
C ASP A 4 -57.89 -28.47 -28.70
N ASN A 5 -56.88 -27.57 -28.76
CA ASN A 5 -55.49 -27.95 -28.59
C ASN A 5 -54.82 -27.11 -27.50
N GLN A 6 -55.30 -27.35 -26.25
CA GLN A 6 -54.64 -26.72 -25.10
C GLN A 6 -53.26 -27.33 -24.88
N SER A 7 -52.23 -26.54 -25.04
CA SER A 7 -50.85 -26.89 -24.69
C SER A 7 -50.38 -26.00 -23.56
N PHE A 8 -49.52 -26.53 -22.67
CA PHE A 8 -48.91 -25.78 -21.60
C PHE A 8 -47.44 -25.56 -21.84
N ASN A 9 -46.90 -24.53 -21.18
CA ASN A 9 -45.48 -24.25 -21.18
C ASN A 9 -44.81 -25.02 -20.03
N SER A 10 -43.73 -25.74 -20.34
CA SER A 10 -43.00 -26.60 -19.39
C SER A 10 -42.03 -25.84 -18.48
N GLY A 11 -41.95 -24.51 -18.56
CA GLY A 11 -40.97 -23.72 -17.81
C GLY A 11 -41.29 -23.64 -16.29
N VAL A 12 -42.56 -23.83 -15.88
CA VAL A 12 -42.95 -23.94 -14.47
C VAL A 12 -43.93 -25.10 -14.34
N LEU A 13 -43.56 -26.10 -13.56
CA LEU A 13 -44.34 -27.31 -13.31
C LEU A 13 -44.47 -27.56 -11.79
N LEU A 14 -45.66 -27.89 -11.36
CA LEU A 14 -45.94 -28.47 -10.07
C LEU A 14 -46.27 -29.95 -10.21
N ILE A 15 -45.46 -30.81 -9.59
CA ILE A 15 -45.50 -32.25 -9.79
C ILE A 15 -45.82 -32.98 -8.50
N ASP A 16 -46.84 -33.84 -8.51
CA ASP A 16 -47.06 -34.79 -7.42
C ASP A 16 -46.08 -35.96 -7.57
N ASN A 17 -45.04 -35.97 -6.77
CA ASN A 17 -44.01 -36.98 -6.77
C ASN A 17 -44.55 -38.40 -6.45
N GLY A 18 -45.56 -38.49 -5.63
CA GLY A 18 -46.20 -39.77 -5.29
C GLY A 18 -46.91 -40.39 -6.49
N LEU A 19 -47.70 -39.59 -7.21
CA LEU A 19 -48.39 -39.99 -8.43
C LEU A 19 -47.39 -40.28 -9.53
N TRP A 20 -46.36 -39.42 -9.71
CA TRP A 20 -45.27 -39.58 -10.71
C TRP A 20 -44.61 -40.96 -10.60
N LYS A 21 -44.22 -41.36 -9.38
CA LYS A 21 -43.59 -42.66 -9.14
C LYS A 21 -44.55 -43.83 -9.36
N ARG A 22 -45.82 -43.72 -8.88
CA ARG A 22 -46.78 -44.80 -9.06
C ARG A 22 -47.14 -45.09 -10.51
N GLU A 23 -47.17 -44.06 -11.34
CA GLU A 23 -47.50 -44.19 -12.76
C GLU A 23 -46.23 -44.35 -13.64
N ASN A 24 -45.04 -44.46 -13.05
CA ASN A 24 -43.78 -44.60 -13.76
C ASN A 24 -43.59 -43.55 -14.86
N MET A 25 -43.88 -42.28 -14.53
CA MET A 25 -43.92 -41.18 -15.49
C MET A 25 -42.57 -40.91 -16.15
N THR A 26 -41.46 -41.16 -15.46
CA THR A 26 -40.10 -40.99 -15.99
C THR A 26 -39.89 -41.92 -17.22
N GLU A 27 -40.28 -43.19 -17.12
CA GLU A 27 -40.14 -44.12 -18.22
C GLU A 27 -41.07 -43.78 -19.41
N GLN A 28 -42.29 -43.30 -19.13
CA GLN A 28 -43.18 -42.82 -20.18
C GLN A 28 -42.59 -41.63 -20.94
N LEU A 29 -42.03 -40.67 -20.25
CA LEU A 29 -41.35 -39.52 -20.86
C LEU A 29 -40.11 -39.93 -21.69
N VAL A 30 -39.28 -40.84 -21.17
CA VAL A 30 -38.11 -41.36 -21.89
C VAL A 30 -38.53 -42.08 -23.17
N ASN A 31 -39.55 -42.92 -23.10
CA ASN A 31 -40.05 -43.65 -24.25
C ASN A 31 -40.63 -42.70 -25.32
N GLU A 32 -41.44 -41.71 -24.90
CA GLU A 32 -41.96 -40.69 -25.80
C GLU A 32 -40.85 -39.84 -26.42
N THR A 33 -39.84 -39.47 -25.64
CA THR A 33 -38.67 -38.75 -26.13
C THR A 33 -37.96 -39.52 -27.21
N ASN A 34 -37.67 -40.80 -26.98
CA ASN A 34 -37.00 -41.67 -27.95
C ASN A 34 -37.81 -41.84 -29.21
N GLY A 35 -39.15 -41.99 -29.09
CA GLY A 35 -40.06 -42.06 -30.21
C GLY A 35 -40.11 -40.79 -31.05
N SER A 36 -40.24 -39.65 -30.38
CA SER A 36 -40.30 -38.33 -30.99
C SER A 36 -38.96 -37.94 -31.66
N LEU A 37 -37.82 -38.27 -31.05
CA LEU A 37 -36.49 -38.03 -31.66
C LEU A 37 -36.30 -38.84 -32.94
N ARG A 38 -36.75 -40.14 -32.99
CA ARG A 38 -36.70 -40.93 -34.21
C ARG A 38 -37.56 -40.29 -35.32
N GLN A 39 -38.79 -39.89 -35.01
CA GLN A 39 -39.67 -39.22 -35.97
C GLN A 39 -39.10 -37.88 -36.46
N ALA A 40 -38.43 -37.11 -35.61
CA ALA A 40 -37.77 -35.85 -35.96
C ALA A 40 -36.59 -36.12 -36.92
N LEU A 41 -35.77 -37.13 -36.63
CA LEU A 41 -34.63 -37.53 -37.50
C LEU A 41 -35.12 -38.05 -38.91
N GLU A 42 -36.27 -38.61 -38.95
CA GLU A 42 -36.94 -39.07 -40.22
C GLU A 42 -37.66 -37.92 -40.95
N GLY A 43 -37.64 -36.69 -40.39
CA GLY A 43 -38.28 -35.52 -41.00
C GLY A 43 -39.80 -35.47 -40.83
N ASN A 44 -40.37 -36.32 -40.00
CA ASN A 44 -41.81 -36.50 -39.85
C ASN A 44 -42.46 -35.53 -38.80
N ILE A 45 -41.67 -34.73 -38.09
CA ILE A 45 -42.18 -33.74 -37.12
C ILE A 45 -41.76 -32.34 -37.54
N PRO A 46 -42.68 -31.46 -37.97
CA PRO A 46 -42.36 -30.13 -38.49
C PRO A 46 -41.96 -29.10 -37.41
N LYS A 47 -42.30 -29.32 -36.16
CA LYS A 47 -41.92 -28.46 -35.02
C LYS A 47 -41.67 -29.31 -33.79
N PHE A 48 -40.43 -29.37 -33.33
CA PHE A 48 -40.03 -30.00 -32.06
C PHE A 48 -39.47 -28.93 -31.14
N ASN A 49 -40.19 -28.62 -30.07
CA ASN A 49 -39.81 -27.62 -29.04
C ASN A 49 -39.26 -28.33 -27.80
N GLY A 50 -38.33 -29.28 -28.00
CA GLY A 50 -37.65 -29.95 -26.90
C GLY A 50 -38.62 -30.63 -25.90
N ASP A 51 -38.36 -30.41 -24.64
CA ASP A 51 -39.10 -30.94 -23.48
C ASP A 51 -40.58 -30.56 -23.52
N GLN A 52 -40.93 -29.35 -23.89
CA GLN A 52 -42.30 -28.89 -23.95
C GLN A 52 -43.14 -29.73 -24.90
N THR A 53 -42.60 -30.19 -26.01
CA THR A 53 -43.31 -31.09 -26.95
C THR A 53 -43.61 -32.43 -26.29
N ILE A 54 -42.63 -32.99 -25.59
CA ILE A 54 -42.75 -34.30 -24.92
C ILE A 54 -43.75 -34.21 -23.78
N PHE A 55 -43.65 -33.20 -22.91
CA PHE A 55 -44.59 -33.01 -21.80
C PHE A 55 -46.04 -32.86 -22.31
N ASN A 56 -46.25 -32.03 -23.32
CA ASN A 56 -47.61 -31.86 -23.87
C ASN A 56 -48.17 -33.11 -24.55
N LYS A 57 -47.32 -34.03 -25.05
CA LYS A 57 -47.78 -35.32 -25.58
C LYS A 57 -48.16 -36.31 -24.47
N VAL A 58 -47.27 -36.45 -23.48
CA VAL A 58 -47.42 -37.42 -22.38
C VAL A 58 -48.55 -37.02 -21.43
N PHE A 59 -48.68 -35.74 -21.14
CA PHE A 59 -49.68 -35.21 -20.23
C PHE A 59 -50.92 -34.63 -20.91
N ARG A 60 -51.13 -34.97 -22.19
CA ARG A 60 -52.32 -34.52 -22.91
C ARG A 60 -53.59 -34.82 -22.09
N ASP A 61 -54.39 -33.79 -21.84
CA ASP A 61 -55.63 -33.88 -21.05
C ASP A 61 -55.47 -34.34 -19.58
N ARG A 62 -54.24 -34.33 -19.06
CA ARG A 62 -53.88 -34.80 -17.70
C ARG A 62 -53.21 -33.74 -16.86
N TRP A 63 -53.23 -32.47 -17.24
CA TRP A 63 -52.65 -31.38 -16.53
C TRP A 63 -53.68 -30.36 -16.05
N LEU A 64 -53.35 -29.63 -14.98
CA LEU A 64 -54.15 -28.55 -14.47
C LEU A 64 -53.44 -27.22 -14.67
N ALA A 65 -54.14 -26.21 -15.16
CA ALA A 65 -53.56 -24.89 -15.33
C ALA A 65 -53.34 -24.23 -13.95
N LEU A 66 -52.10 -23.79 -13.70
CA LEU A 66 -51.81 -22.90 -12.57
C LEU A 66 -52.35 -21.50 -12.86
N ASP A 67 -52.48 -20.68 -11.79
CA ASP A 67 -52.73 -19.26 -11.94
C ASP A 67 -51.65 -18.63 -12.88
N LYS A 68 -52.07 -17.76 -13.76
CA LYS A 68 -51.17 -17.13 -14.77
C LYS A 68 -50.00 -16.42 -14.12
N ARG A 69 -50.17 -15.88 -12.87
CA ARG A 69 -49.12 -15.27 -12.11
C ARG A 69 -47.96 -16.21 -11.75
N MET A 70 -48.22 -17.52 -11.73
CA MET A 70 -47.21 -18.55 -11.43
C MET A 70 -46.24 -18.79 -12.60
N ASN A 71 -46.55 -18.30 -13.80
CA ASN A 71 -45.65 -18.43 -14.97
C ASN A 71 -45.98 -17.31 -15.98
N LEU A 72 -45.73 -16.06 -15.56
CA LEU A 72 -45.87 -14.94 -16.49
C LEU A 72 -44.79 -14.97 -17.54
N GLN A 73 -45.16 -15.34 -18.76
CA GLN A 73 -44.23 -15.45 -19.88
C GLN A 73 -43.98 -14.06 -20.50
N VAL A 74 -42.73 -13.60 -20.47
CA VAL A 74 -42.28 -12.35 -21.09
C VAL A 74 -41.19 -12.62 -22.12
N GLY A 75 -40.98 -11.71 -23.07
CA GLY A 75 -39.97 -11.85 -24.12
C GLY A 75 -40.54 -11.86 -25.53
N HIS A 76 -41.85 -11.87 -25.66
CA HIS A 76 -42.57 -11.65 -26.90
C HIS A 76 -43.27 -10.29 -26.93
N ASP A 77 -42.96 -9.40 -26.03
CA ASP A 77 -43.64 -8.10 -25.86
C ASP A 77 -43.58 -7.26 -27.14
N VAL A 78 -42.46 -7.23 -27.83
CA VAL A 78 -42.33 -6.50 -29.12
C VAL A 78 -43.24 -7.15 -30.19
N THR A 79 -43.28 -8.50 -30.25
CA THR A 79 -44.11 -9.21 -31.18
C THR A 79 -45.58 -9.01 -30.86
N ALA A 80 -45.95 -9.06 -29.59
CA ALA A 80 -47.32 -8.82 -29.12
C ALA A 80 -47.78 -7.39 -29.45
N PHE A 81 -46.92 -6.38 -29.24
CA PHE A 81 -47.19 -5.02 -29.61
C PHE A 81 -47.38 -4.83 -31.11
N MET A 82 -46.44 -5.37 -31.93
CA MET A 82 -46.49 -5.26 -33.40
C MET A 82 -47.68 -6.03 -34.00
N SER A 83 -48.09 -7.12 -33.36
CA SER A 83 -49.19 -7.97 -33.82
C SER A 83 -50.55 -7.61 -33.19
N HIS A 84 -50.62 -6.53 -32.42
CA HIS A 84 -51.83 -6.03 -31.75
C HIS A 84 -52.55 -7.13 -30.91
N TRP A 85 -51.81 -7.81 -30.05
CA TRP A 85 -52.36 -8.77 -29.09
C TRP A 85 -52.93 -8.02 -27.86
N PRO A 86 -54.24 -7.79 -27.81
CA PRO A 86 -54.81 -6.86 -26.85
C PRO A 86 -54.69 -7.32 -25.40
N ASN A 87 -54.66 -8.63 -25.16
CA ASN A 87 -54.68 -9.20 -23.82
C ASN A 87 -53.23 -9.48 -23.27
N HIS A 88 -52.20 -9.30 -24.08
CA HIS A 88 -50.82 -9.63 -23.68
C HIS A 88 -50.32 -8.76 -22.48
N PHE A 89 -50.83 -7.54 -22.37
CA PHE A 89 -50.35 -6.56 -21.38
C PHE A 89 -51.28 -6.40 -20.21
N ILE A 90 -52.50 -6.96 -20.21
CA ILE A 90 -53.56 -6.73 -19.21
C ILE A 90 -53.40 -7.57 -17.94
N ASP A 91 -52.77 -8.73 -18.03
CA ASP A 91 -52.76 -9.76 -16.96
C ASP A 91 -51.44 -9.73 -16.14
N SER A 92 -50.74 -8.59 -16.02
CA SER A 92 -49.35 -8.59 -15.54
C SER A 92 -49.08 -7.76 -14.26
N GLU A 93 -50.09 -7.44 -13.49
CA GLU A 93 -49.87 -6.45 -12.40
C GLU A 93 -49.15 -7.02 -11.16
N ASP A 94 -49.13 -8.33 -10.91
CA ASP A 94 -48.43 -8.91 -9.76
C ASP A 94 -48.03 -10.38 -10.01
N PRO A 95 -46.96 -10.63 -10.78
CA PRO A 95 -46.53 -11.99 -11.04
C PRO A 95 -45.76 -12.57 -9.85
N TYR A 96 -46.05 -13.85 -9.51
CA TYR A 96 -45.22 -14.61 -8.59
C TYR A 96 -43.92 -15.13 -9.27
N ILE A 97 -44.02 -15.53 -10.56
CA ILE A 97 -42.86 -16.00 -11.35
C ILE A 97 -42.87 -15.31 -12.70
N VAL A 98 -41.78 -14.65 -13.05
CA VAL A 98 -41.55 -14.06 -14.37
C VAL A 98 -40.63 -14.98 -15.17
N HIS A 99 -41.15 -15.54 -16.27
CA HIS A 99 -40.44 -16.44 -17.14
C HIS A 99 -40.00 -15.73 -18.42
N PHE A 100 -38.69 -15.41 -18.51
CA PHE A 100 -38.13 -14.74 -19.68
C PHE A 100 -37.93 -15.69 -20.85
N LEU A 101 -38.83 -15.64 -21.80
CA LEU A 101 -38.77 -16.41 -23.06
C LEU A 101 -37.89 -15.73 -24.11
N SER A 102 -37.73 -16.34 -25.27
CA SER A 102 -37.00 -15.87 -26.45
C SER A 102 -35.48 -15.66 -26.22
N HIS A 103 -34.78 -15.28 -27.28
CA HIS A 103 -33.36 -14.93 -27.25
C HIS A 103 -33.05 -13.57 -26.64
N ARG A 104 -34.05 -12.70 -26.49
CA ARG A 104 -33.93 -11.38 -25.89
C ARG A 104 -34.08 -11.49 -24.36
N LYS A 105 -33.03 -11.94 -23.73
CA LYS A 105 -32.99 -12.10 -22.26
C LYS A 105 -32.77 -10.76 -21.55
N PRO A 106 -33.15 -10.61 -20.27
CA PRO A 106 -32.96 -9.34 -19.54
C PRO A 106 -31.51 -8.90 -19.45
N TRP A 107 -30.54 -9.79 -19.52
CA TRP A 107 -29.11 -9.52 -19.50
C TRP A 107 -28.52 -9.17 -20.88
N THR A 108 -29.29 -9.21 -21.96
CA THR A 108 -28.80 -8.77 -23.26
C THR A 108 -28.92 -7.26 -23.42
N THR A 109 -27.94 -6.63 -24.09
CA THR A 109 -27.83 -5.18 -24.22
C THR A 109 -29.05 -4.48 -24.85
N LEU A 110 -29.74 -5.17 -25.75
CA LEU A 110 -30.92 -4.66 -26.49
C LEU A 110 -32.24 -5.27 -26.01
N SER A 111 -32.30 -5.72 -24.76
CA SER A 111 -33.53 -6.29 -24.24
C SER A 111 -34.55 -5.20 -23.87
N ALA A 112 -35.73 -5.23 -24.48
CA ALA A 112 -36.86 -4.37 -24.17
C ALA A 112 -37.93 -5.13 -23.35
N ASN A 113 -37.58 -6.21 -22.65
CA ASN A 113 -38.50 -6.99 -21.86
C ASN A 113 -39.04 -6.20 -20.67
N ARG A 114 -40.34 -6.34 -20.42
CA ARG A 114 -40.94 -5.94 -19.13
C ARG A 114 -40.23 -6.70 -18.02
N PHE A 115 -40.19 -6.16 -16.84
CA PHE A 115 -39.52 -6.73 -15.68
C PHE A 115 -37.99 -6.91 -15.83
N ARG A 116 -37.35 -6.33 -16.87
CA ARG A 116 -35.90 -6.35 -17.02
C ARG A 116 -35.20 -5.75 -15.79
N GLN A 117 -35.74 -4.62 -15.28
CA GLN A 117 -35.21 -3.97 -14.08
C GLN A 117 -35.37 -4.86 -12.84
N LEU A 118 -36.48 -5.58 -12.74
CA LEU A 118 -36.69 -6.53 -11.64
C LEU A 118 -35.64 -7.65 -11.69
N TRP A 119 -35.33 -8.19 -12.89
CA TRP A 119 -34.28 -9.20 -13.03
C TRP A 119 -32.92 -8.68 -12.56
N TRP A 120 -32.56 -7.45 -12.94
CA TRP A 120 -31.29 -6.85 -12.50
C TRP A 120 -31.27 -6.54 -11.01
N ALA A 121 -32.39 -6.20 -10.41
CA ALA A 121 -32.49 -5.99 -8.96
C ALA A 121 -32.17 -7.27 -8.16
N PHE A 122 -32.42 -8.45 -8.72
CA PHE A 122 -32.13 -9.73 -8.07
C PHE A 122 -30.88 -10.43 -8.57
N HIS A 123 -30.27 -9.96 -9.67
CA HIS A 123 -29.15 -10.63 -10.32
C HIS A 123 -27.94 -10.80 -9.41
N ASP A 124 -27.63 -9.79 -8.62
CA ASP A 124 -26.46 -9.76 -7.75
C ASP A 124 -26.80 -10.20 -6.30
N MET A 125 -28.05 -10.55 -6.05
CA MET A 125 -28.48 -11.10 -4.76
C MET A 125 -28.19 -12.60 -4.71
N ASP A 126 -27.60 -13.06 -3.61
CA ASP A 126 -27.60 -14.48 -3.32
C ASP A 126 -29.00 -14.99 -2.93
N TYR A 127 -29.18 -16.29 -2.88
CA TYR A 127 -30.48 -16.89 -2.57
C TYR A 127 -31.02 -16.44 -1.20
N SER A 128 -30.14 -16.25 -0.25
CA SER A 128 -30.49 -15.85 1.10
C SER A 128 -30.97 -14.39 1.18
N GLN A 129 -30.37 -13.50 0.39
CA GLN A 129 -30.82 -12.11 0.24
C GLN A 129 -32.20 -12.04 -0.46
N VAL A 130 -32.42 -12.87 -1.46
CA VAL A 130 -33.75 -12.97 -2.13
C VAL A 130 -34.83 -13.43 -1.15
N LEU A 131 -34.54 -14.41 -0.32
CA LEU A 131 -35.48 -14.87 0.70
C LEU A 131 -35.76 -13.77 1.74
N SER A 132 -34.76 -13.06 2.22
CA SER A 132 -34.98 -11.98 3.20
C SER A 132 -35.79 -10.80 2.63
N HIS A 133 -35.72 -10.57 1.32
CA HIS A 133 -36.51 -9.52 0.68
C HIS A 133 -38.01 -9.84 0.60
N HIS A 134 -38.37 -11.11 0.59
CA HIS A 134 -39.75 -11.58 0.39
C HIS A 134 -40.40 -12.27 1.61
N MET A 135 -39.60 -12.71 2.55
CA MET A 135 -40.12 -13.31 3.79
C MET A 135 -40.25 -12.20 4.82
N GLY A 136 -41.43 -11.91 5.25
CA GLY A 136 -41.69 -10.99 6.38
C GLY A 136 -40.99 -11.45 7.66
N ASP A 137 -41.27 -10.79 8.77
CA ASP A 137 -40.62 -11.06 10.07
C ASP A 137 -40.62 -12.56 10.42
N PHE A 138 -39.44 -13.16 10.25
CA PHE A 138 -39.21 -14.56 10.63
C PHE A 138 -38.58 -14.58 12.03
N GLN A 139 -39.23 -15.25 12.98
CA GLN A 139 -38.72 -15.39 14.33
C GLN A 139 -38.33 -16.85 14.60
N ILE A 140 -37.08 -17.06 15.05
CA ILE A 140 -36.65 -18.35 15.57
C ILE A 140 -37.21 -18.50 16.99
N GLU A 141 -37.87 -19.59 17.26
CA GLU A 141 -38.26 -19.94 18.60
C GLU A 141 -37.00 -20.34 19.41
N MET A 142 -36.58 -19.43 20.29
CA MET A 142 -35.46 -19.72 21.21
C MET A 142 -35.99 -20.60 22.32
N ASP A 143 -35.43 -21.79 22.43
CA ASP A 143 -35.86 -22.79 23.39
C ASP A 143 -35.65 -22.30 24.84
N PRO A 144 -36.73 -22.05 25.60
CA PRO A 144 -36.63 -21.50 26.96
C PRO A 144 -36.04 -22.47 28.00
N ASP A 145 -35.86 -23.73 27.65
CA ASP A 145 -35.31 -24.73 28.54
C ASP A 145 -33.79 -24.57 28.73
N TYR A 146 -33.16 -23.72 27.88
CA TYR A 146 -31.72 -23.41 27.97
C TYR A 146 -31.47 -22.02 28.54
N GLU A 147 -30.51 -21.94 29.47
CA GLU A 147 -30.15 -20.70 30.16
C GLU A 147 -29.22 -19.80 29.33
N LEU A 148 -28.57 -20.33 28.30
CA LEU A 148 -27.62 -19.62 27.46
C LEU A 148 -27.70 -20.09 26.01
N HIS A 149 -27.71 -19.16 25.07
CA HIS A 149 -27.70 -19.43 23.63
C HIS A 149 -26.39 -18.93 23.02
N LEU A 150 -25.60 -19.83 22.42
CA LEU A 150 -24.33 -19.57 21.79
C LEU A 150 -24.46 -19.82 20.29
N PHE A 151 -23.89 -18.94 19.46
CA PHE A 151 -24.03 -18.97 18.01
C PHE A 151 -22.69 -19.06 17.31
N ASN A 152 -22.61 -19.83 16.23
CA ASN A 152 -21.49 -19.85 15.29
C ASN A 152 -22.00 -19.94 13.85
N LEU A 153 -21.43 -19.17 12.94
CA LEU A 153 -21.57 -19.33 11.49
C LEU A 153 -20.25 -19.87 10.93
N THR A 154 -20.28 -21.03 10.28
CA THR A 154 -19.07 -21.70 9.81
C THR A 154 -19.13 -22.04 8.32
N ASN A 155 -17.95 -22.06 7.70
CA ASN A 155 -17.69 -22.66 6.39
C ASN A 155 -16.72 -23.85 6.49
N SER A 156 -16.46 -24.35 7.71
CA SER A 156 -15.56 -25.45 7.99
C SER A 156 -16.24 -26.47 8.89
N GLN A 157 -15.86 -27.72 8.77
CA GLN A 157 -16.24 -28.78 9.70
C GLN A 157 -15.29 -28.90 10.90
N SER A 158 -14.16 -28.17 10.87
CA SER A 158 -13.11 -28.25 11.88
C SER A 158 -13.24 -27.11 12.88
N PHE A 159 -13.37 -27.48 14.16
CA PHE A 159 -13.54 -26.56 15.28
C PHE A 159 -12.56 -26.88 16.39
N LYS A 160 -12.14 -25.87 17.12
CA LYS A 160 -11.38 -26.06 18.34
C LYS A 160 -12.34 -26.39 19.50
N ASN A 161 -12.22 -27.61 20.04
CA ASN A 161 -12.90 -28.08 21.25
C ASN A 161 -14.44 -27.95 21.26
N LEU A 162 -15.12 -27.83 20.12
CA LEU A 162 -16.57 -27.62 20.07
C LEU A 162 -17.36 -28.75 20.76
N GLU A 163 -17.03 -30.01 20.48
CA GLU A 163 -17.74 -31.16 21.06
C GLU A 163 -17.56 -31.24 22.58
N GLU A 164 -16.38 -30.88 23.08
CA GLU A 164 -16.08 -30.78 24.51
C GLU A 164 -16.90 -29.66 25.19
N LEU A 165 -17.05 -28.49 24.53
CA LEU A 165 -17.87 -27.40 25.02
C LEU A 165 -19.35 -27.82 25.09
N ILE A 166 -19.88 -28.47 24.05
CA ILE A 166 -21.27 -28.97 24.00
C ILE A 166 -21.53 -29.91 25.17
N GLN A 167 -20.64 -30.89 25.40
CA GLN A 167 -20.77 -31.89 26.51
C GLN A 167 -20.62 -31.25 27.89
N GLY A 168 -19.72 -30.24 28.00
CA GLY A 168 -19.44 -29.56 29.28
C GLY A 168 -20.54 -28.58 29.72
N HIS A 169 -21.45 -28.20 28.82
CA HIS A 169 -22.48 -27.17 29.11
C HIS A 169 -23.90 -27.58 28.65
N PRO A 170 -24.50 -28.57 29.28
CA PRO A 170 -25.83 -29.06 28.88
C PRO A 170 -26.96 -28.02 29.02
N LYS A 171 -26.73 -26.92 29.75
CA LYS A 171 -27.65 -25.79 29.88
C LYS A 171 -27.47 -24.69 28.85
N ALA A 172 -26.44 -24.79 28.00
CA ALA A 172 -26.23 -23.91 26.89
C ALA A 172 -26.68 -24.57 25.60
N LEU A 173 -27.44 -23.89 24.78
CA LEU A 173 -27.84 -24.30 23.45
C LEU A 173 -26.87 -23.74 22.40
N PHE A 174 -26.27 -24.64 21.62
CA PHE A 174 -25.31 -24.29 20.58
C PHE A 174 -25.99 -24.25 19.22
N HIS A 175 -26.09 -23.06 18.63
CA HIS A 175 -26.61 -22.82 17.29
C HIS A 175 -25.45 -22.79 16.31
N ILE A 176 -25.39 -23.76 15.41
CA ILE A 176 -24.33 -23.87 14.40
C ILE A 176 -24.96 -23.69 13.02
N ALA A 177 -24.59 -22.64 12.31
CA ALA A 177 -25.11 -22.34 11.00
C ALA A 177 -24.04 -22.42 9.92
N ALA A 178 -24.45 -22.69 8.69
CA ALA A 178 -23.60 -22.66 7.51
C ALA A 178 -24.42 -22.18 6.30
N TYR A 179 -23.78 -21.44 5.39
CA TYR A 179 -24.42 -21.03 4.11
C TYR A 179 -24.60 -22.17 3.11
N THR A 180 -23.89 -23.27 3.35
CA THR A 180 -23.89 -24.46 2.49
C THR A 180 -24.47 -25.67 3.23
N GLU A 181 -24.61 -26.80 2.54
CA GLU A 181 -24.85 -28.08 3.19
C GLU A 181 -23.76 -28.36 4.23
N MET A 182 -24.12 -28.98 5.34
CA MET A 182 -23.20 -29.39 6.37
C MET A 182 -22.69 -30.80 6.13
N GLY A 183 -21.38 -30.99 6.27
CA GLY A 183 -20.75 -32.30 6.14
C GLY A 183 -21.03 -33.22 7.32
N GLU A 184 -20.63 -34.50 7.21
CA GLU A 184 -20.95 -35.55 8.18
C GLU A 184 -20.47 -35.24 9.60
N GLU A 185 -19.33 -34.56 9.77
CA GLU A 185 -18.78 -34.24 11.09
C GLU A 185 -19.67 -33.30 11.87
N LEU A 186 -20.21 -32.25 11.19
CA LEU A 186 -21.15 -31.34 11.82
C LEU A 186 -22.52 -32.01 12.05
N MET A 187 -23.00 -32.77 11.07
CA MET A 187 -24.28 -33.49 11.19
C MET A 187 -24.29 -34.47 12.35
N ARG A 188 -23.15 -35.06 12.73
CA ARG A 188 -23.01 -35.91 13.93
C ARG A 188 -23.30 -35.18 15.24
N LEU A 189 -23.15 -33.85 15.28
CA LEU A 189 -23.44 -33.06 16.47
C LEU A 189 -24.93 -32.98 16.79
N ALA A 190 -25.80 -33.29 15.82
CA ALA A 190 -27.25 -33.40 16.03
C ALA A 190 -27.65 -34.48 17.06
N LYS A 191 -26.73 -35.38 17.44
CA LYS A 191 -26.95 -36.35 18.53
C LYS A 191 -27.09 -35.70 19.91
N TYR A 192 -26.61 -34.47 20.09
CA TYR A 192 -26.68 -33.72 21.33
C TYR A 192 -27.97 -32.89 21.40
N GLU A 193 -28.71 -33.01 22.48
CA GLU A 193 -30.00 -32.30 22.69
C GLU A 193 -29.81 -30.77 22.69
N ASN A 194 -28.64 -30.31 23.15
CA ASN A 194 -28.28 -28.90 23.24
C ASN A 194 -27.55 -28.38 21.98
N VAL A 195 -27.83 -28.95 20.82
CA VAL A 195 -27.34 -28.47 19.52
C VAL A 195 -28.48 -28.23 18.55
N ARG A 196 -28.42 -27.13 17.82
CA ARG A 196 -29.30 -26.86 16.67
C ARG A 196 -28.44 -26.56 15.46
N LEU A 197 -28.62 -27.30 14.38
CA LEU A 197 -27.90 -27.15 13.12
C LEU A 197 -28.80 -26.41 12.10
N TYR A 198 -28.19 -25.45 11.43
CA TYR A 198 -28.85 -24.63 10.39
C TYR A 198 -28.04 -24.73 9.09
N PRO A 199 -28.15 -25.86 8.34
CA PRO A 199 -27.56 -25.93 7.00
C PRO A 199 -28.28 -24.96 6.07
N GLU A 200 -27.55 -24.41 5.08
CA GLU A 200 -28.09 -23.49 4.08
C GLU A 200 -28.87 -22.32 4.73
N VAL A 201 -28.27 -21.74 5.80
CA VAL A 201 -28.92 -20.70 6.59
C VAL A 201 -29.31 -19.51 5.73
N VAL A 202 -30.56 -19.06 5.90
CA VAL A 202 -31.12 -17.90 5.20
C VAL A 202 -31.00 -16.63 6.05
N PRO A 203 -30.91 -15.41 5.43
CA PRO A 203 -30.70 -14.18 6.18
C PRO A 203 -31.66 -13.92 7.34
N PRO A 204 -32.97 -14.15 7.24
CA PRO A 204 -33.85 -13.91 8.37
C PRO A 204 -33.51 -14.79 9.59
N VAL A 205 -33.14 -16.06 9.35
CA VAL A 205 -32.67 -16.98 10.39
C VAL A 205 -31.36 -16.52 10.98
N LEU A 206 -30.42 -16.10 10.13
CA LEU A 206 -29.13 -15.59 10.55
C LEU A 206 -29.29 -14.31 11.40
N GLU A 207 -30.12 -13.38 10.98
CA GLU A 207 -30.41 -12.15 11.71
C GLU A 207 -30.99 -12.45 13.10
N GLU A 208 -31.95 -13.39 13.20
CA GLU A 208 -32.49 -13.84 14.49
C GLU A 208 -31.39 -14.47 15.36
N LEU A 209 -30.53 -15.31 14.82
CA LEU A 209 -29.41 -15.90 15.58
C LEU A 209 -28.44 -14.83 16.09
N ILE A 210 -28.12 -13.82 15.28
CA ILE A 210 -27.31 -12.66 15.67
C ILE A 210 -27.99 -11.89 16.80
N ASN A 211 -29.30 -11.59 16.67
CA ASN A 211 -29.99 -10.74 17.60
C ASN A 211 -30.28 -11.43 18.92
N ARG A 212 -30.49 -12.74 18.93
CA ARG A 212 -31.02 -13.46 20.11
C ARG A 212 -30.01 -14.31 20.86
N SER A 213 -28.90 -14.72 20.23
CA SER A 213 -27.82 -15.41 20.95
C SER A 213 -27.11 -14.47 21.94
N ALA A 214 -26.49 -15.04 22.97
CA ALA A 214 -25.84 -14.30 24.04
C ALA A 214 -24.33 -14.06 23.74
N ALA A 215 -23.73 -14.92 22.95
CA ALA A 215 -22.35 -14.79 22.46
C ALA A 215 -22.19 -15.49 21.10
N TYR A 216 -21.23 -14.99 20.30
CA TYR A 216 -20.75 -15.66 19.10
C TYR A 216 -19.53 -16.52 19.46
N LEU A 217 -19.48 -17.74 18.95
CA LEU A 217 -18.32 -18.63 19.10
C LEU A 217 -17.44 -18.58 17.86
N ASP A 218 -16.34 -17.84 17.92
CA ASP A 218 -15.35 -17.76 16.87
C ASP A 218 -14.24 -18.80 17.10
N ILE A 219 -14.60 -20.08 16.95
CA ILE A 219 -13.77 -21.23 17.29
C ILE A 219 -13.56 -22.22 16.14
N ASN A 220 -13.95 -21.88 14.91
CA ASN A 220 -13.74 -22.70 13.73
C ASN A 220 -12.43 -22.36 13.03
N TYR A 221 -11.76 -23.36 12.44
CA TYR A 221 -10.51 -23.20 11.68
C TYR A 221 -10.70 -22.73 10.22
N GLY A 222 -11.93 -22.50 9.78
CA GLY A 222 -12.23 -22.00 8.44
C GLY A 222 -11.98 -20.49 8.29
N THR A 223 -12.45 -19.93 7.20
CA THR A 223 -12.60 -18.48 7.07
C THR A 223 -13.91 -18.03 7.72
N ALA A 224 -13.96 -16.82 8.25
CA ALA A 224 -15.20 -16.28 8.80
C ALA A 224 -15.88 -15.33 7.83
N ASP A 225 -17.20 -15.25 7.91
CA ASP A 225 -17.97 -14.19 7.26
C ASP A 225 -17.84 -12.88 8.03
N GLN A 226 -17.03 -11.95 7.51
CA GLN A 226 -16.75 -10.68 8.16
C GLN A 226 -18.00 -9.82 8.32
N ALA A 227 -18.97 -9.92 7.40
CA ALA A 227 -20.23 -9.19 7.50
C ALA A 227 -21.04 -9.64 8.73
N THR A 228 -21.10 -10.95 8.98
CA THR A 228 -21.76 -11.51 10.16
C THR A 228 -21.03 -11.14 11.44
N LEU A 229 -19.71 -11.20 11.48
CA LEU A 229 -18.93 -10.80 12.65
C LEU A 229 -19.11 -9.32 12.97
N ALA A 230 -19.06 -8.44 11.97
CA ALA A 230 -19.33 -7.01 12.14
C ALA A 230 -20.76 -6.73 12.58
N ALA A 231 -21.75 -7.46 12.05
CA ALA A 231 -23.13 -7.35 12.48
C ALA A 231 -23.31 -7.81 13.94
N TYR A 232 -22.63 -8.90 14.31
CA TYR A 232 -22.67 -9.41 15.69
C TYR A 232 -22.02 -8.42 16.67
N ALA A 233 -20.87 -7.87 16.34
CA ALA A 233 -20.19 -6.86 17.16
C ALA A 233 -21.04 -5.61 17.41
N LYS A 234 -21.83 -5.16 16.42
CA LYS A 234 -22.79 -4.05 16.58
C LYS A 234 -23.87 -4.31 17.63
N THR A 235 -24.13 -5.57 17.99
CA THR A 235 -25.08 -5.90 19.06
C THR A 235 -24.54 -5.60 20.46
N GLY A 236 -23.24 -5.32 20.60
CA GLY A 236 -22.56 -5.15 21.88
C GLY A 236 -22.38 -6.45 22.69
N LYS A 237 -22.64 -7.59 22.07
CA LYS A 237 -22.48 -8.91 22.71
C LYS A 237 -21.09 -9.46 22.39
N PRO A 238 -20.51 -10.29 23.29
CA PRO A 238 -19.14 -10.78 23.11
C PRO A 238 -19.03 -11.83 22.01
N ILE A 239 -17.85 -11.85 21.39
CA ILE A 239 -17.36 -12.89 20.52
C ILE A 239 -16.29 -13.66 21.28
N LEU A 240 -16.51 -14.95 21.50
CA LEU A 240 -15.62 -15.84 22.24
C LEU A 240 -14.69 -16.54 21.27
N SER A 241 -13.37 -16.45 21.45
CA SER A 241 -12.41 -17.08 20.56
C SER A 241 -11.19 -17.66 21.31
N PHE A 242 -10.44 -18.50 20.59
CA PHE A 242 -9.07 -18.84 20.93
C PHE A 242 -8.12 -18.06 19.98
N PRO A 243 -6.86 -17.79 20.36
CA PRO A 243 -5.92 -17.05 19.51
C PRO A 243 -5.81 -17.62 18.08
N GLU A 244 -5.76 -18.94 17.95
CA GLU A 244 -5.59 -19.64 16.67
C GLU A 244 -6.87 -19.75 15.81
N THR A 245 -8.04 -19.43 16.35
CA THR A 245 -9.33 -19.46 15.62
C THR A 245 -9.97 -18.11 15.48
N ARG A 246 -9.33 -17.07 15.97
CA ARG A 246 -9.84 -15.70 15.96
C ARG A 246 -9.94 -15.16 14.55
N HIS A 247 -11.12 -14.71 14.16
CA HIS A 247 -11.39 -14.02 12.89
C HIS A 247 -11.99 -12.63 13.07
N SER A 248 -12.48 -12.31 14.27
CA SER A 248 -13.06 -11.00 14.55
C SER A 248 -12.02 -10.02 15.09
N GLU A 249 -12.15 -8.78 14.67
CA GLU A 249 -11.36 -7.65 15.11
C GLU A 249 -12.01 -6.84 16.22
N GLN A 250 -13.30 -7.14 16.53
CA GLN A 250 -14.11 -6.40 17.47
C GLN A 250 -14.76 -7.33 18.51
N ALA A 251 -14.99 -6.83 19.72
CA ALA A 251 -15.76 -7.45 20.82
C ALA A 251 -15.31 -8.85 21.25
N GLN A 252 -14.02 -9.08 21.42
CA GLN A 252 -13.44 -10.38 21.75
C GLN A 252 -13.35 -10.67 23.24
N LEU A 253 -13.85 -11.86 23.65
CA LEU A 253 -13.42 -12.57 24.84
C LEU A 253 -12.44 -13.67 24.39
N GLU A 254 -11.18 -13.32 24.27
CA GLU A 254 -10.15 -14.29 23.88
C GLU A 254 -9.65 -15.07 25.09
N VAL A 255 -9.63 -16.39 24.96
CA VAL A 255 -9.11 -17.30 25.98
C VAL A 255 -8.02 -18.19 25.40
N ASN A 256 -7.01 -18.46 26.17
CA ASN A 256 -5.86 -19.28 25.72
C ASN A 256 -6.12 -20.79 25.88
N THR A 257 -7.02 -21.20 26.77
CA THR A 257 -7.27 -22.60 27.05
C THR A 257 -8.76 -22.94 27.10
N ILE A 258 -9.09 -24.21 26.93
CA ILE A 258 -10.46 -24.70 27.00
C ILE A 258 -11.06 -24.52 28.40
N GLU A 259 -10.24 -24.63 29.45
CA GLU A 259 -10.66 -24.44 30.85
C GLU A 259 -11.12 -23.01 31.10
N GLN A 260 -10.44 -22.03 30.50
CA GLN A 260 -10.87 -20.62 30.56
C GLN A 260 -12.20 -20.41 29.84
N MET A 261 -12.40 -21.04 28.66
CA MET A 261 -13.68 -20.99 27.95
C MET A 261 -14.81 -21.60 28.77
N HIS A 262 -14.55 -22.77 29.37
CA HIS A 262 -15.52 -23.40 30.29
C HIS A 262 -15.85 -22.51 31.49
N SER A 263 -14.86 -21.81 32.05
CA SER A 263 -15.08 -20.89 33.18
C SER A 263 -15.95 -19.72 32.81
N LEU A 264 -15.70 -19.08 31.66
CA LEU A 264 -16.51 -17.96 31.15
C LEU A 264 -17.96 -18.37 30.92
N ILE A 265 -18.19 -19.50 30.24
CA ILE A 265 -19.55 -20.00 29.96
C ILE A 265 -20.28 -20.33 31.27
N LYS A 266 -19.62 -21.00 32.23
CA LYS A 266 -20.19 -21.31 33.55
C LYS A 266 -20.52 -20.06 34.36
N GLU A 267 -19.61 -19.08 34.35
CA GLU A 267 -19.82 -17.80 35.03
C GLU A 267 -21.03 -17.04 34.44
N ARG A 268 -21.14 -16.97 33.11
CA ARG A 268 -22.27 -16.38 32.41
C ARG A 268 -23.59 -17.06 32.76
N ILE A 269 -23.65 -18.39 32.77
CA ILE A 269 -24.83 -19.16 33.18
C ILE A 269 -25.18 -18.86 34.64
N LYS A 270 -24.18 -18.74 35.52
CA LYS A 270 -24.41 -18.55 36.97
C LYS A 270 -24.78 -17.12 37.33
N THR A 271 -24.15 -16.12 36.74
CA THR A 271 -24.25 -14.70 37.15
C THR A 271 -25.11 -13.85 36.22
N GLY A 272 -25.35 -14.29 34.99
CA GLY A 272 -25.95 -13.51 33.95
C GLY A 272 -25.01 -12.50 33.28
N GLU A 273 -23.73 -12.44 33.69
CA GLU A 273 -22.74 -11.51 33.17
C GLU A 273 -21.52 -12.28 32.65
N TRP A 274 -20.84 -11.73 31.64
CA TRP A 274 -19.57 -12.23 31.17
C TRP A 274 -18.45 -11.71 32.07
N GLY A 275 -17.47 -12.53 32.40
CA GLY A 275 -16.29 -12.12 33.14
C GLY A 275 -15.44 -11.06 32.38
N GLU A 276 -14.44 -10.50 33.07
CA GLU A 276 -13.59 -9.46 32.47
C GLU A 276 -12.94 -9.92 31.17
N VAL A 277 -13.08 -9.07 30.17
CA VAL A 277 -12.59 -9.25 28.81
C VAL A 277 -11.15 -8.74 28.74
N HIS A 278 -10.24 -9.49 28.17
CA HIS A 278 -9.02 -8.86 27.65
C HIS A 278 -9.41 -7.94 26.50
N GLU A 279 -8.97 -6.68 26.63
CA GLU A 279 -9.30 -5.63 25.68
C GLU A 279 -8.90 -6.02 24.25
N LEU A 280 -9.76 -5.67 23.32
CA LEU A 280 -9.64 -5.74 21.86
C LEU A 280 -8.41 -5.08 21.33
N PRO A 281 -8.03 -5.30 20.05
CA PRO A 281 -7.15 -4.39 19.35
C PRO A 281 -7.62 -2.97 19.57
N ARG A 282 -6.77 -2.17 20.16
CA ARG A 282 -7.09 -0.79 20.50
C ARG A 282 -6.85 0.15 19.34
N LEU A 283 -6.02 -0.30 18.39
CA LEU A 283 -5.70 0.42 17.16
C LEU A 283 -5.84 -0.48 15.94
N HIS A 284 -6.27 0.10 14.84
CA HIS A 284 -6.36 -0.53 13.53
C HIS A 284 -5.37 0.13 12.56
N SER A 285 -4.41 -0.62 12.06
CA SER A 285 -3.48 -0.14 11.03
C SER A 285 -3.90 -0.61 9.64
N LEU A 286 -3.74 0.23 8.63
CA LEU A 286 -3.95 -0.12 7.24
C LEU A 286 -2.62 -0.08 6.48
N THR A 287 -2.33 -1.09 5.68
CA THR A 287 -1.24 -1.13 4.69
C THR A 287 -1.79 -1.57 3.36
N MET A 288 -1.58 -0.79 2.30
CA MET A 288 -1.85 -1.22 0.94
C MET A 288 -0.55 -1.61 0.25
N THR A 289 -0.55 -2.73 -0.49
CA THR A 289 0.66 -3.22 -1.13
C THR A 289 0.42 -3.79 -2.53
N GLN A 290 1.44 -3.67 -3.38
CA GLN A 290 1.52 -4.33 -4.68
C GLN A 290 2.62 -5.41 -4.70
N THR A 291 3.34 -5.59 -3.60
CA THR A 291 4.41 -6.58 -3.47
C THR A 291 4.20 -7.48 -2.25
N GLN A 292 5.05 -8.50 -2.12
CA GLN A 292 5.08 -9.36 -0.94
C GLN A 292 6.09 -8.86 0.12
N ASP A 293 6.87 -7.82 -0.22
CA ASP A 293 7.94 -7.32 0.62
C ASP A 293 7.43 -6.12 1.42
N LEU A 294 7.10 -6.36 2.67
CA LEU A 294 6.75 -5.37 3.68
C LEU A 294 7.88 -5.28 4.69
N GLU A 295 8.46 -4.08 4.84
CA GLU A 295 9.58 -3.85 5.74
C GLU A 295 9.19 -4.12 7.19
N SER A 296 9.96 -4.95 7.88
CA SER A 296 9.83 -5.29 9.31
C SER A 296 8.44 -5.78 9.77
N ILE A 297 7.56 -6.22 8.85
CA ILE A 297 6.16 -6.54 9.19
C ILE A 297 6.03 -7.61 10.28
N GLU A 298 6.85 -8.68 10.27
CA GLU A 298 6.77 -9.73 11.29
C GLU A 298 7.16 -9.20 12.68
N GLU A 299 8.17 -8.31 12.75
CA GLU A 299 8.59 -7.69 13.98
C GLU A 299 7.49 -6.77 14.54
N LEU A 300 6.89 -5.92 13.68
CA LEU A 300 5.78 -5.04 14.04
C LEU A 300 4.57 -5.83 14.56
N VAL A 301 4.17 -6.88 13.85
CA VAL A 301 3.02 -7.71 14.21
C VAL A 301 3.23 -8.41 15.54
N CYS A 302 4.45 -8.91 15.81
CA CYS A 302 4.78 -9.58 17.06
C CYS A 302 4.90 -8.61 18.25
N ALA A 303 5.44 -7.42 18.03
CA ALA A 303 5.66 -6.43 19.08
C ALA A 303 4.38 -5.68 19.47
N LEU A 304 3.41 -5.56 18.57
CA LEU A 304 2.19 -4.75 18.74
C LEU A 304 0.92 -5.64 18.72
N PRO A 305 0.72 -6.52 19.71
CA PRO A 305 -0.43 -7.42 19.74
C PRO A 305 -1.78 -6.70 19.90
N PHE A 306 -1.78 -5.44 20.35
CA PHE A 306 -2.94 -4.59 20.49
C PHE A 306 -3.29 -3.81 19.20
N VAL A 307 -2.51 -3.97 18.13
CA VAL A 307 -2.78 -3.39 16.81
C VAL A 307 -3.33 -4.47 15.89
N GLN A 308 -4.46 -4.23 15.26
CA GLN A 308 -4.97 -5.04 14.16
C GLN A 308 -4.38 -4.55 12.84
N PHE A 309 -3.61 -5.41 12.20
CA PHE A 309 -2.96 -5.11 10.92
C PHE A 309 -3.86 -5.51 9.75
N HIS A 310 -4.40 -4.54 9.04
CA HIS A 310 -5.16 -4.73 7.81
C HIS A 310 -4.23 -4.56 6.61
N ILE A 311 -3.97 -5.64 5.88
CA ILE A 311 -3.11 -5.62 4.70
C ILE A 311 -3.98 -5.85 3.46
N GLY A 312 -4.09 -4.83 2.61
CA GLY A 312 -4.86 -4.86 1.36
C GLY A 312 -3.98 -4.94 0.12
N ALA A 313 -4.47 -5.62 -0.91
CA ALA A 313 -3.84 -5.63 -2.23
C ALA A 313 -4.90 -5.62 -3.33
N TRP A 314 -4.64 -4.90 -4.44
CA TRP A 314 -5.54 -4.88 -5.61
C TRP A 314 -5.59 -6.20 -6.37
N THR A 315 -4.63 -7.09 -6.13
CA THR A 315 -4.49 -8.40 -6.77
C THR A 315 -4.44 -9.51 -5.74
N ALA A 316 -4.35 -10.75 -6.22
CA ALA A 316 -4.11 -11.90 -5.34
C ALA A 316 -2.77 -11.73 -4.58
N MET A 317 -2.76 -12.13 -3.32
CA MET A 317 -1.58 -12.05 -2.46
C MET A 317 -0.69 -13.27 -2.64
N GLY A 318 0.62 -13.03 -2.64
CA GLY A 318 1.61 -14.09 -2.73
C GLY A 318 1.85 -14.81 -1.39
N PRO A 319 2.62 -15.93 -1.43
CA PRO A 319 2.80 -16.82 -0.27
C PRO A 319 3.32 -16.13 0.99
N LYS A 320 4.27 -15.19 0.89
CA LYS A 320 4.82 -14.47 2.04
C LYS A 320 3.75 -13.68 2.81
N LEU A 321 2.84 -13.01 2.08
CA LEU A 321 1.74 -12.30 2.73
C LEU A 321 0.73 -13.28 3.34
N VAL A 322 0.41 -14.36 2.63
CA VAL A 322 -0.54 -15.37 3.12
C VAL A 322 -0.03 -16.02 4.41
N GLU A 323 1.29 -16.20 4.55
CA GLU A 323 1.91 -16.75 5.77
C GLU A 323 1.68 -15.85 7.00
N LEU A 324 1.50 -14.55 6.83
CA LEU A 324 1.20 -13.64 7.93
C LEU A 324 -0.13 -13.96 8.64
N LYS A 325 -1.03 -14.73 8.02
CA LYS A 325 -2.25 -15.23 8.68
C LYS A 325 -1.99 -16.10 9.92
N LYS A 326 -0.75 -16.58 10.12
CA LYS A 326 -0.37 -17.26 11.37
C LYS A 326 -0.47 -16.35 12.60
N HIS A 327 -0.44 -15.01 12.38
CA HIS A 327 -0.57 -14.03 13.45
C HIS A 327 -2.03 -13.65 13.64
N PRO A 328 -2.56 -13.74 14.86
CA PRO A 328 -3.98 -13.50 15.14
C PRO A 328 -4.42 -12.05 14.89
N ASN A 329 -3.48 -11.11 14.96
CA ASN A 329 -3.71 -9.69 14.75
C ASN A 329 -3.46 -9.23 13.29
N VAL A 330 -3.52 -10.15 12.30
CA VAL A 330 -3.37 -9.83 10.88
C VAL A 330 -4.60 -10.24 10.07
N SER A 331 -5.15 -9.29 9.35
CA SER A 331 -6.24 -9.50 8.37
C SER A 331 -5.76 -9.18 6.96
N LEU A 332 -5.95 -10.11 6.03
CA LEU A 332 -5.54 -9.97 4.64
C LEU A 332 -6.75 -9.77 3.73
N TYR A 333 -6.64 -8.78 2.83
CA TYR A 333 -7.68 -8.40 1.86
C TYR A 333 -7.14 -8.52 0.43
N PRO A 334 -7.07 -9.75 -0.14
CA PRO A 334 -6.66 -9.95 -1.52
C PRO A 334 -7.73 -9.46 -2.49
N ALA A 335 -7.30 -8.89 -3.62
CA ALA A 335 -8.18 -8.37 -4.67
C ALA A 335 -9.28 -7.42 -4.12
N ILE A 336 -8.87 -6.52 -3.21
CA ILE A 336 -9.77 -5.56 -2.56
C ILE A 336 -10.44 -4.65 -3.60
N ASN A 337 -11.70 -4.35 -3.41
CA ASN A 337 -12.41 -3.35 -4.21
C ASN A 337 -12.42 -1.97 -3.54
N GLN A 338 -12.86 -0.95 -4.28
CA GLN A 338 -12.85 0.44 -3.79
C GLN A 338 -13.76 0.66 -2.57
N GLU A 339 -14.88 -0.05 -2.48
CA GLU A 339 -15.80 0.07 -1.35
C GLU A 339 -15.18 -0.49 -0.06
N GLN A 340 -14.56 -1.67 -0.15
CA GLN A 340 -13.83 -2.28 0.96
C GLN A 340 -12.66 -1.41 1.42
N LEU A 341 -11.89 -0.85 0.47
CA LEU A 341 -10.81 0.08 0.79
C LEU A 341 -11.33 1.30 1.53
N THR A 342 -12.41 1.91 1.06
CA THR A 342 -13.02 3.06 1.71
C THR A 342 -13.46 2.72 3.14
N GLN A 343 -14.03 1.55 3.36
CA GLN A 343 -14.40 1.09 4.71
C GLN A 343 -13.19 0.91 5.60
N LEU A 344 -12.10 0.31 5.10
CA LEU A 344 -10.85 0.14 5.85
C LEU A 344 -10.20 1.49 6.19
N ILE A 345 -10.16 2.43 5.25
CA ILE A 345 -9.65 3.79 5.53
C ILE A 345 -10.46 4.43 6.67
N HIS A 346 -11.80 4.35 6.64
CA HIS A 346 -12.64 4.95 7.68
C HIS A 346 -12.50 4.27 9.05
N SER A 347 -12.06 3.03 9.10
CA SER A 347 -11.88 2.28 10.34
C SER A 347 -10.44 2.26 10.85
N ALA A 348 -9.49 2.75 10.06
CA ALA A 348 -8.08 2.76 10.44
C ALA A 348 -7.74 3.96 11.34
N ASP A 349 -6.95 3.72 12.38
CA ASP A 349 -6.39 4.73 13.26
C ASP A 349 -5.03 5.23 12.77
N LEU A 350 -4.33 4.40 11.98
CA LEU A 350 -3.05 4.74 11.36
C LEU A 350 -2.85 4.01 10.04
N TYR A 351 -2.03 4.60 9.16
CA TYR A 351 -1.57 3.96 7.93
C TYR A 351 -0.09 3.60 8.04
N LEU A 352 0.29 2.40 7.60
CA LEU A 352 1.68 1.95 7.57
C LEU A 352 2.20 1.90 6.13
N ASP A 353 3.07 2.84 5.78
CA ASP A 353 3.77 2.91 4.49
C ASP A 353 5.08 2.11 4.56
N ILE A 354 4.95 0.78 4.55
CA ILE A 354 6.05 -0.17 4.75
C ILE A 354 6.30 -1.09 3.55
N ASN A 355 5.64 -0.85 2.44
CA ASN A 355 5.73 -1.68 1.24
C ASN A 355 6.88 -1.21 0.32
N HIS A 356 7.65 -2.16 -0.26
CA HIS A 356 8.77 -1.88 -1.17
C HIS A 356 8.36 -1.72 -2.65
N GLY A 357 7.07 -1.83 -2.96
CA GLY A 357 6.57 -1.64 -4.32
C GLY A 357 6.31 -0.17 -4.68
N ASP A 358 5.59 0.05 -5.75
CA ASP A 358 5.04 1.35 -6.06
C ASP A 358 3.85 1.67 -5.13
N GLU A 359 3.49 2.94 -5.01
CA GLU A 359 2.30 3.33 -4.27
C GLU A 359 1.05 2.64 -4.83
N ALA A 360 0.24 2.07 -3.95
CA ALA A 360 -0.90 1.26 -4.33
C ALA A 360 -2.15 2.12 -4.64
N GLY A 361 -2.09 2.91 -5.72
CA GLY A 361 -3.25 3.64 -6.24
C GLY A 361 -3.56 4.95 -5.51
N GLU A 362 -2.55 5.77 -5.30
CA GLU A 362 -2.66 7.10 -4.66
C GLU A 362 -3.30 7.03 -3.25
N ILE A 363 -3.02 5.95 -2.54
CA ILE A 363 -3.62 5.69 -1.23
C ILE A 363 -3.25 6.77 -0.20
N LEU A 364 -2.03 7.29 -0.24
CA LEU A 364 -1.55 8.29 0.71
C LEU A 364 -2.37 9.58 0.65
N SER A 365 -2.79 10.00 -0.54
CA SER A 365 -3.70 11.16 -0.68
C SER A 365 -5.06 10.91 -0.05
N GLN A 366 -5.59 9.67 -0.14
CA GLN A 366 -6.85 9.29 0.49
C GLN A 366 -6.73 9.22 2.01
N VAL A 367 -5.62 8.69 2.51
CA VAL A 367 -5.28 8.62 3.95
C VAL A 367 -5.14 10.03 4.55
N GLU A 368 -4.44 10.93 3.86
CA GLU A 368 -4.28 12.32 4.26
C GLU A 368 -5.61 13.07 4.31
N LEU A 369 -6.45 12.91 3.29
CA LEU A 369 -7.80 13.48 3.25
C LEU A 369 -8.70 12.95 4.39
N ALA A 370 -8.50 11.71 4.80
CA ALA A 370 -9.20 11.11 5.94
C ALA A 370 -8.65 11.57 7.30
N GLY A 371 -7.52 12.30 7.33
CA GLY A 371 -6.89 12.77 8.56
C GLY A 371 -6.19 11.68 9.37
N ILE A 372 -5.86 10.55 8.73
CA ILE A 372 -5.21 9.41 9.38
C ILE A 372 -3.70 9.62 9.39
N PRO A 373 -3.01 9.51 10.54
CA PRO A 373 -1.56 9.62 10.59
C PRO A 373 -0.89 8.47 9.82
N SER A 374 0.13 8.81 9.04
CA SER A 374 0.89 7.84 8.26
C SER A 374 2.28 7.65 8.88
N PHE A 375 2.65 6.39 9.10
CA PHE A 375 3.95 5.96 9.62
C PHE A 375 4.64 5.08 8.59
N GLY A 376 5.96 5.18 8.47
CA GLY A 376 6.70 4.37 7.52
C GLY A 376 8.20 4.40 7.77
N PHE A 377 8.93 3.73 6.89
CA PHE A 377 10.39 3.77 6.89
C PHE A 377 10.90 4.63 5.73
N TYR A 378 12.09 5.23 5.89
CA TYR A 378 12.70 6.00 4.79
C TYR A 378 12.84 5.19 3.51
N LYS A 379 13.16 3.87 3.62
CA LYS A 379 13.30 2.97 2.48
C LYS A 379 12.01 2.72 1.71
N THR A 380 10.88 2.73 2.40
CA THR A 380 9.58 2.37 1.82
C THR A 380 8.70 3.57 1.50
N GLN A 381 9.13 4.78 1.84
CA GLN A 381 8.34 5.99 1.67
C GLN A 381 7.84 6.21 0.25
N HIS A 382 6.55 6.51 0.12
CA HIS A 382 5.88 6.93 -1.09
C HIS A 382 5.33 8.36 -0.94
N GLY A 383 5.78 9.27 -1.79
CA GLY A 383 5.30 10.67 -1.75
C GLY A 383 5.77 11.49 -0.54
N ASN A 384 5.37 12.76 -0.49
CA ASN A 384 5.72 13.74 0.55
C ASN A 384 4.52 14.05 1.45
N HIS A 385 3.67 13.09 1.70
CA HIS A 385 2.47 13.26 2.53
C HIS A 385 2.84 13.14 4.00
N GLY A 386 2.60 14.15 4.81
CA GLY A 386 2.71 14.26 6.27
C GLY A 386 3.07 13.01 7.09
N GLN A 387 4.09 12.28 6.67
CA GLN A 387 4.44 10.97 7.22
C GLN A 387 5.42 11.08 8.37
N PHE A 388 5.24 10.23 9.38
CA PHE A 388 6.24 9.98 10.42
C PHE A 388 7.19 8.89 9.92
N LEU A 389 8.44 9.28 9.59
CA LEU A 389 9.43 8.37 9.00
C LEU A 389 10.49 7.97 10.01
N PHE A 390 10.82 6.68 10.00
CA PHE A 390 11.78 6.04 10.87
C PHE A 390 12.85 5.30 10.04
N SER A 391 13.96 4.95 10.69
CA SER A 391 14.95 4.07 10.09
C SER A 391 14.47 2.62 10.14
N SER A 392 14.60 1.91 9.02
CA SER A 392 14.34 0.47 9.00
C SER A 392 15.39 -0.36 9.75
N GLU A 393 16.55 0.23 10.04
CA GLU A 393 17.57 -0.39 10.88
C GLU A 393 17.21 -0.34 12.38
N ARG A 394 16.21 0.47 12.74
CA ARG A 394 15.71 0.66 14.11
C ARG A 394 14.17 0.62 14.17
N PRO A 395 13.54 -0.50 13.79
CA PRO A 395 12.09 -0.63 13.75
C PRO A 395 11.44 -0.40 15.12
N GLN A 396 12.20 -0.55 16.19
CA GLN A 396 11.76 -0.29 17.56
C GLN A 396 11.31 1.17 17.77
N GLU A 397 11.85 2.13 17.03
CA GLU A 397 11.43 3.54 17.10
C GLU A 397 9.99 3.70 16.56
N LEU A 398 9.64 3.02 15.47
CA LEU A 398 8.28 2.98 14.93
C LEU A 398 7.32 2.27 15.90
N ILE A 399 7.74 1.15 16.48
CA ILE A 399 6.97 0.42 17.50
C ILE A 399 6.65 1.35 18.67
N THR A 400 7.65 2.02 19.23
CA THR A 400 7.46 2.96 20.35
C THR A 400 6.53 4.11 19.98
N ALA A 401 6.59 4.62 18.76
CA ALA A 401 5.70 5.68 18.29
C ALA A 401 4.23 5.22 18.24
N ILE A 402 3.98 3.97 17.84
CA ILE A 402 2.63 3.37 17.83
C ILE A 402 2.16 3.09 19.26
N GLU A 403 3.05 2.65 20.17
CA GLU A 403 2.74 2.48 21.60
C GLU A 403 2.33 3.81 22.27
N GLN A 404 2.99 4.92 21.92
CA GLN A 404 2.62 6.25 22.41
C GLN A 404 1.26 6.70 21.89
N LEU A 405 0.95 6.41 20.62
CA LEU A 405 -0.35 6.70 20.03
C LEU A 405 -1.47 5.96 20.78
N ASP A 406 -1.25 4.68 21.14
CA ASP A 406 -2.20 3.88 21.90
C ASP A 406 -2.38 4.38 23.35
N GLY A 407 -1.27 4.65 24.06
CA GLY A 407 -1.30 4.99 25.49
C GLY A 407 -1.74 6.42 25.80
N GLU A 408 -1.27 7.39 25.02
CA GLU A 408 -1.46 8.82 25.27
C GLU A 408 -2.42 9.49 24.28
N GLY A 409 -2.81 8.80 23.18
CA GLY A 409 -3.57 9.37 22.07
C GLY A 409 -2.83 10.51 21.37
N SER A 410 -1.50 10.58 21.55
CA SER A 410 -0.66 11.65 21.02
C SER A 410 0.24 11.14 19.89
N LEU A 411 0.41 11.99 18.87
CA LEU A 411 1.38 11.71 17.81
C LEU A 411 2.82 11.83 18.34
N PRO A 412 3.76 11.02 17.85
CA PRO A 412 5.14 11.05 18.32
C PRO A 412 5.78 12.41 18.04
N GLN A 413 6.52 12.93 19.02
CA GLN A 413 7.35 14.11 18.86
C GLN A 413 8.70 13.71 18.27
N ILE A 414 8.81 13.73 16.95
CA ILE A 414 10.05 13.45 16.24
C ILE A 414 10.78 14.77 16.01
N LEU A 415 12.08 14.86 16.38
CA LEU A 415 12.90 16.01 16.03
C LEU A 415 12.89 16.22 14.52
N PRO A 416 12.66 17.45 14.04
CA PRO A 416 12.60 17.69 12.61
C PRO A 416 13.97 17.46 11.96
N LEU A 417 13.97 17.08 10.69
CA LEU A 417 15.15 17.13 9.85
C LEU A 417 15.52 18.60 9.55
N PRO A 418 16.79 18.91 9.21
CA PRO A 418 17.20 20.26 8.87
C PRO A 418 16.39 20.87 7.74
N THR A 419 16.03 22.15 7.86
CA THR A 419 15.45 22.93 6.76
C THR A 419 16.56 23.42 5.83
N VAL A 420 16.45 23.10 4.55
CA VAL A 420 17.46 23.41 3.53
C VAL A 420 16.83 24.32 2.46
N LYS A 421 17.53 25.42 2.16
CA LYS A 421 17.14 26.32 1.05
C LYS A 421 17.25 25.59 -0.29
N SER A 422 16.38 25.91 -1.22
CA SER A 422 16.53 25.47 -2.61
C SER A 422 17.87 25.91 -3.22
N ILE A 423 18.28 25.29 -4.32
CA ILE A 423 19.48 25.67 -5.09
C ILE A 423 19.42 27.15 -5.46
N ASP A 424 18.28 27.61 -5.95
CA ASP A 424 18.10 28.99 -6.41
C ASP A 424 18.23 30.02 -5.26
N GLU A 425 17.61 29.75 -4.11
CA GLU A 425 17.73 30.59 -2.91
C GLU A 425 19.14 30.58 -2.34
N SER A 426 19.82 29.43 -2.37
CA SER A 426 21.21 29.31 -1.92
C SER A 426 22.17 30.12 -2.78
N LEU A 427 22.01 30.09 -4.12
CA LEU A 427 22.80 30.86 -5.05
C LEU A 427 22.54 32.37 -4.91
N ASP A 428 21.31 32.78 -4.72
CA ASP A 428 20.95 34.18 -4.46
C ASP A 428 21.54 34.66 -3.14
N PHE A 429 21.49 33.85 -2.07
CA PHE A 429 22.09 34.16 -0.77
C PHE A 429 23.61 34.36 -0.88
N ILE A 430 24.33 33.45 -1.59
CA ILE A 430 25.77 33.56 -1.81
C ILE A 430 26.11 34.86 -2.56
N ARG A 431 25.36 35.20 -3.59
CA ARG A 431 25.57 36.39 -4.38
C ARG A 431 25.35 37.69 -3.59
N GLU A 432 24.26 37.75 -2.80
CA GLU A 432 23.85 38.96 -2.07
C GLU A 432 24.76 39.26 -0.89
N ASN A 433 25.26 38.23 -0.21
CA ASN A 433 26.08 38.38 0.99
C ASN A 433 27.60 38.18 0.73
N HIS A 434 27.98 37.81 -0.50
CA HIS A 434 29.35 37.36 -0.79
C HIS A 434 29.84 36.24 0.12
N SER A 435 28.93 35.32 0.49
CA SER A 435 29.21 34.27 1.43
C SER A 435 30.23 33.27 0.90
N SER A 436 31.08 32.76 1.78
CA SER A 436 31.82 31.51 1.57
C SER A 436 30.87 30.34 1.72
N VAL A 437 31.24 29.18 1.16
CA VAL A 437 30.37 27.99 1.12
C VAL A 437 31.14 26.74 1.49
N ILE A 438 30.57 25.94 2.38
CA ILE A 438 30.96 24.57 2.67
C ILE A 438 29.79 23.62 2.42
N ARG A 439 30.02 22.51 1.72
CA ARG A 439 28.96 21.60 1.29
C ARG A 439 29.19 20.21 1.85
N PHE A 440 28.20 19.69 2.54
CA PHE A 440 28.20 18.33 3.07
C PHE A 440 27.30 17.45 2.21
N GLY A 441 27.88 16.39 1.64
CA GLY A 441 27.20 15.31 0.98
C GLY A 441 27.36 14.01 1.76
N ASP A 442 26.98 12.89 1.14
CA ASP A 442 27.12 11.55 1.71
C ASP A 442 28.56 11.20 2.07
N GLY A 443 29.54 11.63 1.25
CA GLY A 443 30.95 11.37 1.50
C GLY A 443 31.46 11.95 2.82
N GLU A 444 31.11 13.19 3.13
CA GLU A 444 31.50 13.86 4.38
C GLU A 444 30.83 13.18 5.59
N ILE A 445 29.55 12.77 5.46
CA ILE A 445 28.84 12.06 6.54
C ILE A 445 29.49 10.68 6.78
N ASN A 446 29.87 9.96 5.73
CA ASN A 446 30.59 8.69 5.85
C ASN A 446 31.93 8.87 6.59
N LEU A 447 32.69 9.92 6.27
CA LEU A 447 33.93 10.21 7.00
C LEU A 447 33.69 10.53 8.47
N ILE A 448 32.66 11.32 8.80
CA ILE A 448 32.26 11.61 10.19
C ILE A 448 31.89 10.32 10.92
N ALA A 449 31.26 9.36 10.22
CA ALA A 449 30.89 8.05 10.76
C ALA A 449 32.09 7.05 10.85
N GLY A 450 33.29 7.44 10.41
CA GLY A 450 34.49 6.60 10.52
C GLY A 450 34.82 5.78 9.26
N HIS A 451 34.18 6.06 8.13
CA HIS A 451 34.36 5.33 6.87
C HIS A 451 35.22 6.13 5.88
N SER A 452 36.12 5.46 5.18
CA SER A 452 36.86 6.04 4.05
C SER A 452 35.95 6.19 2.83
N ILE A 453 36.27 7.18 1.98
CA ILE A 453 35.62 7.36 0.67
C ILE A 453 36.64 7.25 -0.46
N ALA A 454 36.20 7.22 -1.71
CA ALA A 454 37.07 6.96 -2.85
C ALA A 454 38.28 7.90 -2.99
N TYR A 455 38.15 9.15 -2.57
CA TYR A 455 39.20 10.18 -2.71
C TYR A 455 39.87 10.61 -1.41
N GLN A 456 39.36 10.11 -0.27
CA GLN A 456 39.85 10.46 1.04
C GLN A 456 39.76 9.28 1.99
N ASP A 457 40.89 8.79 2.48
CA ASP A 457 40.96 7.85 3.58
C ASP A 457 40.42 8.50 4.88
N TYR A 458 39.83 7.70 5.73
CA TYR A 458 39.41 8.15 7.05
C TYR A 458 40.60 8.76 7.81
N HIS A 459 40.41 9.98 8.31
CA HIS A 459 41.39 10.68 9.15
C HIS A 459 40.65 11.26 10.37
N PRO A 460 41.03 10.88 11.62
CA PRO A 460 40.29 11.27 12.82
C PRO A 460 40.14 12.79 13.01
N GLU A 461 41.17 13.55 12.65
CA GLU A 461 41.14 15.03 12.78
C GLU A 461 40.22 15.64 11.72
N LEU A 462 40.27 15.18 10.48
CA LEU A 462 39.35 15.60 9.44
C LEU A 462 37.90 15.29 9.83
N ALA A 463 37.63 14.08 10.30
CA ALA A 463 36.29 13.68 10.74
C ALA A 463 35.76 14.57 11.86
N ARG A 464 36.63 14.93 12.83
CA ARG A 464 36.29 15.86 13.92
C ARG A 464 35.97 17.25 13.36
N SER A 465 36.85 17.79 12.51
CA SER A 465 36.64 19.11 11.89
C SER A 465 35.34 19.15 11.07
N LEU A 466 35.07 18.11 10.27
CA LEU A 466 33.83 18.01 9.50
C LEU A 466 32.60 17.97 10.41
N ARG A 467 32.64 17.22 11.53
CA ARG A 467 31.54 17.16 12.49
C ARG A 467 31.28 18.51 13.18
N GLU A 468 32.33 19.25 13.53
CA GLU A 468 32.21 20.59 14.08
C GLU A 468 31.59 21.56 13.04
N LEU A 469 32.10 21.54 11.81
CA LEU A 469 31.64 22.44 10.76
C LEU A 469 30.19 22.19 10.32
N VAL A 470 29.75 20.94 10.24
CA VAL A 470 28.35 20.62 9.86
C VAL A 470 27.35 21.07 10.92
N GLY A 471 27.76 21.07 12.19
CA GLY A 471 26.95 21.55 13.31
C GLY A 471 26.96 23.09 13.50
N MET A 472 27.70 23.83 12.65
CA MET A 472 27.72 25.28 12.73
C MET A 472 26.46 25.91 12.10
N ASN A 473 26.03 27.04 12.68
CA ASN A 473 24.99 27.85 12.07
C ASN A 473 25.52 28.57 10.82
N SER A 474 24.75 28.57 9.75
CA SER A 474 25.01 29.46 8.62
C SER A 474 24.95 30.91 9.04
N THR A 475 25.86 31.71 8.50
CA THR A 475 25.93 33.17 8.67
C THR A 475 25.98 33.86 7.33
N GLU A 476 25.86 35.17 7.28
CA GLU A 476 26.06 35.92 6.02
C GLU A 476 27.45 35.67 5.42
N LYS A 477 28.48 35.39 6.23
CA LYS A 477 29.84 35.14 5.77
C LYS A 477 30.12 33.72 5.34
N LEU A 478 29.45 32.73 5.94
CA LEU A 478 29.66 31.31 5.69
C LEU A 478 28.31 30.60 5.61
N LEU A 479 27.97 30.06 4.45
CA LEU A 479 26.79 29.23 4.22
C LEU A 479 27.20 27.76 4.35
N VAL A 480 26.62 27.07 5.33
CA VAL A 480 26.71 25.62 5.48
C VAL A 480 25.62 24.98 4.65
N CYS A 481 25.98 24.07 3.75
CA CYS A 481 25.04 23.42 2.85
C CYS A 481 24.87 21.94 3.17
N LEU A 482 23.63 21.49 3.17
CA LEU A 482 23.20 20.09 3.32
C LEU A 482 22.42 19.63 2.08
N PRO A 483 22.21 18.32 1.89
CA PRO A 483 21.33 17.84 0.84
C PRO A 483 19.90 18.34 1.02
N ASP A 484 19.30 18.89 -0.01
CA ASP A 484 17.87 19.27 -0.03
C ASP A 484 16.96 18.08 -0.36
N ALA A 485 17.37 16.87 0.07
CA ALA A 485 16.63 15.63 -0.07
C ALA A 485 15.67 15.36 1.11
N PHE A 486 15.64 16.23 2.12
CA PHE A 486 14.84 16.02 3.33
C PHE A 486 13.36 16.31 3.12
N GLU A 487 13.04 17.35 2.35
CA GLU A 487 11.66 17.79 2.09
C GLU A 487 11.04 17.13 0.86
N ASP A 488 11.80 17.04 -0.23
CA ASP A 488 11.33 16.46 -1.51
C ASP A 488 12.40 15.60 -2.19
N ARG A 489 12.38 14.30 -1.89
CA ARG A 489 13.24 13.32 -2.58
C ARG A 489 12.75 12.97 -3.97
N PHE A 490 11.48 13.19 -4.24
CA PHE A 490 10.83 12.79 -5.51
C PHE A 490 11.16 13.73 -6.66
N GLN A 491 11.84 14.86 -6.37
CA GLN A 491 12.44 15.72 -7.39
C GLN A 491 13.63 15.06 -8.11
N PHE A 492 14.26 14.03 -7.49
CA PHE A 492 15.42 13.34 -8.04
C PHE A 492 15.04 12.23 -9.02
N THR A 493 15.98 11.85 -9.89
CA THR A 493 15.87 10.64 -10.72
C THR A 493 15.74 9.40 -9.83
N TRP A 494 15.20 8.30 -10.38
CA TRP A 494 14.92 7.10 -9.59
C TRP A 494 16.16 6.55 -8.84
N TRP A 495 17.37 6.62 -9.45
CA TRP A 495 18.60 6.15 -8.79
C TRP A 495 19.08 7.08 -7.67
N ALA A 496 18.91 8.41 -7.84
CA ALA A 496 19.27 9.36 -6.81
C ALA A 496 18.23 9.36 -5.66
N GLU A 497 16.96 9.17 -5.99
CA GLU A 497 15.88 8.97 -5.02
C GLU A 497 16.13 7.73 -4.15
N ASP A 498 16.41 6.56 -4.76
CA ASP A 498 16.72 5.32 -4.05
C ASP A 498 17.99 5.46 -3.19
N PHE A 499 19.00 6.15 -3.70
CA PHE A 499 20.21 6.46 -2.92
C PHE A 499 19.88 7.27 -1.67
N TRP A 500 19.11 8.36 -1.80
CA TRP A 500 18.79 9.22 -0.68
C TRP A 500 17.83 8.56 0.32
N LYS A 501 16.91 7.71 -0.13
CA LYS A 501 16.10 6.87 0.77
C LYS A 501 16.99 6.01 1.67
N LYS A 502 17.95 5.30 1.10
CA LYS A 502 18.90 4.45 1.84
C LYS A 502 19.81 5.25 2.75
N HIS A 503 20.33 6.37 2.26
CA HIS A 503 21.20 7.24 3.03
C HIS A 503 20.50 7.82 4.26
N LEU A 504 19.27 8.30 4.10
CA LEU A 504 18.48 8.82 5.22
C LEU A 504 18.03 7.72 6.18
N ASP A 505 17.72 6.54 5.68
CA ASP A 505 17.39 5.40 6.53
C ASP A 505 18.52 5.05 7.50
N HIS A 506 19.78 5.23 7.06
CA HIS A 506 20.96 4.98 7.88
C HIS A 506 21.35 6.17 8.78
N TYR A 507 21.24 7.42 8.28
CA TYR A 507 21.81 8.61 8.91
C TYR A 507 20.78 9.62 9.44
N ASP A 508 19.49 9.31 9.49
CA ASP A 508 18.44 10.25 9.89
C ASP A 508 18.68 10.83 11.29
N GLN A 509 19.11 10.00 12.25
CA GLN A 509 19.42 10.44 13.61
C GLN A 509 20.54 11.48 13.61
N PHE A 510 21.61 11.26 12.83
CA PHE A 510 22.69 12.22 12.69
C PHE A 510 22.18 13.60 12.23
N TYR A 511 21.32 13.61 11.20
CA TYR A 511 20.76 14.87 10.70
C TYR A 511 19.81 15.54 11.70
N ARG A 512 19.06 14.79 12.45
CA ARG A 512 18.18 15.31 13.51
C ARG A 512 18.97 15.89 14.68
N GLU A 513 20.12 15.32 15.00
CA GLU A 513 21.02 15.80 16.07
C GLU A 513 21.73 17.12 15.71
N ILE A 514 22.06 17.35 14.44
CA ILE A 514 22.73 18.59 14.03
C ILE A 514 21.78 19.75 13.78
N ALA A 515 20.49 19.51 13.61
CA ALA A 515 19.50 20.58 13.63
C ALA A 515 19.38 21.13 15.06
N PRO A 516 19.32 22.45 15.31
CA PRO A 516 18.63 23.40 14.47
C PRO A 516 19.49 24.62 14.13
N ALA A 517 20.12 24.66 13.00
CA ALA A 517 20.53 25.93 12.44
C ALA A 517 19.30 26.65 11.85
N PRO A 518 19.24 27.98 11.86
CA PRO A 518 18.11 28.72 11.31
C PRO A 518 17.89 28.44 9.80
N CYS A 519 18.93 28.09 9.07
CA CYS A 519 18.82 27.56 7.70
C CYS A 519 20.15 26.93 7.24
N TYR A 520 20.04 25.96 6.32
CA TYR A 520 21.15 25.45 5.54
C TYR A 520 20.97 25.82 4.07
N GLY A 521 22.07 25.94 3.30
CA GLY A 521 22.00 26.01 1.84
C GLY A 521 21.92 24.62 1.22
N SER A 522 21.57 24.54 -0.08
CA SER A 522 21.59 23.27 -0.83
C SER A 522 23.01 22.85 -1.20
N THR A 523 23.38 21.61 -0.88
CA THR A 523 24.64 21.02 -1.36
C THR A 523 24.66 20.84 -2.88
N PHE A 524 23.49 20.82 -3.54
CA PHE A 524 23.35 20.66 -4.98
C PHE A 524 23.59 21.93 -5.79
N ILE A 525 24.02 23.04 -5.19
CA ILE A 525 24.37 24.28 -5.93
C ILE A 525 25.39 24.00 -7.04
N SER A 526 26.33 23.06 -6.87
CA SER A 526 27.29 22.67 -7.89
C SER A 526 26.91 21.41 -8.66
N ARG A 527 25.78 20.82 -8.36
CA ARG A 527 25.22 19.61 -9.01
C ARG A 527 23.75 19.79 -9.44
N PRO A 528 23.41 20.83 -10.21
CA PRO A 528 22.01 21.18 -10.46
C PRO A 528 21.36 20.43 -11.63
N TYR A 529 21.98 19.39 -12.19
CA TYR A 529 21.55 18.79 -13.45
C TYR A 529 21.27 17.29 -13.40
N ILE A 530 22.32 16.45 -13.22
CA ILE A 530 22.23 15.03 -13.59
C ILE A 530 21.27 14.23 -12.71
N ASP A 531 21.21 14.54 -11.43
CA ASP A 531 20.42 13.79 -10.44
C ASP A 531 18.95 14.23 -10.38
N PHE A 532 18.55 15.33 -11.06
CA PHE A 532 17.19 15.84 -11.04
C PHE A 532 16.30 15.29 -12.18
N LYS A 533 15.02 15.02 -11.90
CA LYS A 533 13.99 14.67 -12.91
C LYS A 533 13.73 15.85 -13.85
N ASP A 534 13.48 17.03 -13.29
CA ASP A 534 13.30 18.27 -14.04
C ASP A 534 14.64 18.96 -14.28
N LYS A 535 15.12 18.88 -15.51
CA LYS A 535 16.37 19.48 -15.97
C LYS A 535 16.20 20.90 -16.53
N SER A 536 14.98 21.40 -16.60
CA SER A 536 14.66 22.68 -17.26
C SER A 536 15.33 23.90 -16.61
N ARG A 537 15.57 23.85 -15.29
CA ARG A 537 16.20 24.92 -14.52
C ARG A 537 17.72 24.90 -14.51
N ALA A 538 18.34 23.83 -14.96
CA ALA A 538 19.80 23.64 -14.83
C ALA A 538 20.59 24.74 -15.54
N ALA A 539 20.22 25.11 -16.77
CA ALA A 539 20.89 26.18 -17.53
C ALA A 539 20.84 27.53 -16.80
N SER A 540 19.70 27.89 -16.23
CA SER A 540 19.54 29.14 -15.45
C SER A 540 20.33 29.12 -14.15
N ARG A 541 20.45 27.97 -13.50
CA ARG A 541 21.25 27.78 -12.28
C ARG A 541 22.76 27.92 -12.58
N PHE A 542 23.23 27.35 -13.70
CA PHE A 542 24.60 27.59 -14.16
C PHE A 542 24.85 29.03 -14.56
N ASP A 543 23.88 29.75 -15.12
CA ASP A 543 24.02 31.19 -15.34
C ASP A 543 24.16 31.98 -14.04
N LYS A 544 23.38 31.63 -12.97
CA LYS A 544 23.53 32.20 -11.64
C LYS A 544 24.92 31.89 -11.05
N LEU A 545 25.41 30.66 -11.20
CA LEU A 545 26.77 30.28 -10.78
C LEU A 545 27.83 31.13 -11.49
N LYS A 546 27.78 31.23 -12.82
CA LYS A 546 28.73 32.03 -13.62
C LYS A 546 28.74 33.51 -13.20
N LYS A 547 27.62 34.05 -12.71
CA LYS A 547 27.55 35.42 -12.15
C LYS A 547 28.32 35.59 -10.84
N LEU A 548 28.64 34.53 -10.11
CA LEU A 548 29.44 34.64 -8.88
C LEU A 548 30.90 35.05 -9.17
N TRP A 549 31.44 34.66 -10.32
CA TRP A 549 32.81 35.02 -10.74
C TRP A 549 32.87 35.91 -11.96
N GLU A 550 31.72 36.45 -12.40
CA GLU A 550 31.68 37.39 -13.52
C GLU A 550 32.44 38.69 -13.21
N ASN A 551 33.37 39.05 -14.07
CA ASN A 551 34.29 40.20 -13.94
C ASN A 551 35.15 40.18 -12.66
N ARG A 552 35.42 39.00 -12.09
CA ARG A 552 36.29 38.84 -10.91
C ARG A 552 37.53 38.07 -11.26
N ASP A 553 38.59 38.37 -10.54
CA ASP A 553 39.79 37.52 -10.50
C ASP A 553 39.51 36.31 -9.65
N ILE A 554 39.83 35.10 -10.12
CA ILE A 554 39.58 33.84 -9.41
C ILE A 554 40.86 33.07 -9.17
N LEU A 555 40.87 32.34 -8.03
CA LEU A 555 41.88 31.36 -7.69
C LEU A 555 41.23 29.99 -7.59
N ILE A 556 41.54 29.08 -8.48
CA ILE A 556 41.05 27.71 -8.49
C ILE A 556 42.03 26.83 -7.73
N VAL A 557 41.53 26.06 -6.76
CA VAL A 557 42.30 25.08 -5.96
C VAL A 557 41.69 23.71 -6.23
N GLU A 558 42.42 22.87 -6.95
CA GLU A 558 41.86 21.62 -7.49
C GLU A 558 42.82 20.44 -7.43
N GLY A 559 42.28 19.21 -7.45
CA GLY A 559 43.08 18.01 -7.62
C GLY A 559 43.72 17.92 -9.02
N ALA A 560 44.87 17.29 -9.15
CA ALA A 560 45.62 17.17 -10.39
C ALA A 560 44.84 16.58 -11.59
N THR A 561 43.82 15.77 -11.28
CA THR A 561 42.95 15.13 -12.28
C THR A 561 41.70 15.94 -12.62
N SER A 562 41.36 16.97 -11.82
CA SER A 562 40.12 17.74 -11.94
C SER A 562 40.05 18.56 -13.23
N ARG A 563 41.09 19.37 -13.51
CA ARG A 563 41.20 20.23 -14.70
C ARG A 563 39.86 21.00 -14.97
N THR A 564 39.30 21.58 -13.91
CA THR A 564 38.01 22.19 -13.93
C THR A 564 37.90 23.36 -14.91
N GLY A 565 36.90 23.35 -15.80
CA GLY A 565 36.67 24.38 -16.81
C GLY A 565 37.56 24.23 -18.06
N VAL A 566 38.46 23.25 -18.12
CA VAL A 566 39.27 23.02 -19.31
C VAL A 566 38.41 22.46 -20.44
N GLY A 567 38.40 23.15 -21.57
CA GLY A 567 37.65 22.74 -22.76
C GLY A 567 36.18 23.15 -22.77
N ASN A 568 35.74 23.96 -21.82
CA ASN A 568 34.36 24.53 -21.78
C ASN A 568 34.38 26.00 -21.33
N ASP A 569 33.23 26.67 -21.39
CA ASP A 569 33.07 28.10 -21.09
C ASP A 569 32.65 28.41 -19.63
N LEU A 570 32.83 27.47 -18.72
CA LEU A 570 32.37 27.60 -17.33
C LEU A 570 32.90 28.87 -16.64
N PHE A 571 34.20 29.17 -16.88
CA PHE A 571 34.87 30.33 -16.26
C PHE A 571 35.20 31.48 -17.23
N ASP A 572 34.66 31.48 -18.44
CA ASP A 572 34.93 32.52 -19.45
C ASP A 572 34.50 33.94 -19.01
N ARG A 573 33.61 34.03 -18.01
CA ARG A 573 33.20 35.31 -17.43
C ARG A 573 34.16 35.88 -16.37
N ALA A 574 35.13 35.08 -15.92
CA ALA A 574 36.14 35.55 -14.97
C ALA A 574 37.15 36.52 -15.66
N ASN A 575 37.63 37.49 -14.92
CA ASN A 575 38.59 38.45 -15.41
C ASN A 575 39.98 37.84 -15.56
N SER A 576 40.45 37.07 -14.58
CA SER A 576 41.68 36.28 -14.64
C SER A 576 41.56 34.99 -13.80
N ILE A 577 42.37 33.97 -14.17
CA ILE A 577 42.37 32.67 -13.50
C ILE A 577 43.79 32.34 -13.08
N LEU A 578 43.97 32.06 -11.78
CA LEU A 578 45.16 31.38 -11.24
C LEU A 578 44.77 30.02 -10.72
N ARG A 579 45.70 29.05 -10.71
CA ARG A 579 45.45 27.68 -10.27
C ARG A 579 46.50 27.19 -9.27
N ILE A 580 46.05 26.53 -8.22
CA ILE A 580 46.85 25.71 -7.32
C ILE A 580 46.41 24.26 -7.56
N VAL A 581 47.35 23.43 -8.01
CA VAL A 581 47.10 22.00 -8.29
C VAL A 581 47.58 21.19 -7.08
N CYS A 582 46.72 20.36 -6.54
CA CYS A 582 46.94 19.56 -5.33
C CYS A 582 46.84 18.06 -5.62
N SER A 583 47.12 17.21 -4.63
CA SER A 583 46.83 15.79 -4.72
C SER A 583 45.33 15.54 -4.93
N SER A 584 44.95 14.66 -5.88
CA SER A 584 43.56 14.25 -6.08
C SER A 584 43.05 13.29 -5.00
N HIS A 585 43.93 12.66 -4.23
CA HIS A 585 43.63 11.75 -3.15
C HIS A 585 44.30 12.22 -1.85
N ASN A 586 43.57 12.10 -0.75
CA ASN A 586 44.08 12.41 0.59
C ASN A 586 44.65 13.83 0.74
N ALA A 587 44.04 14.82 0.08
CA ALA A 587 44.48 16.20 0.11
C ALA A 587 44.60 16.79 1.51
N TYR A 588 43.87 16.25 2.50
CA TYR A 588 43.91 16.69 3.88
C TYR A 588 45.28 16.53 4.54
N LYS A 589 46.11 15.59 4.09
CA LYS A 589 47.48 15.40 4.61
C LYS A 589 48.34 16.66 4.45
N ASP A 590 48.06 17.43 3.42
CA ASP A 590 48.82 18.63 3.05
C ASP A 590 48.04 19.92 3.33
N VAL A 591 46.99 19.86 4.15
CA VAL A 591 46.01 20.96 4.38
C VAL A 591 46.66 22.26 4.77
N ASP A 592 47.65 22.25 5.68
CA ASP A 592 48.37 23.44 6.11
C ASP A 592 49.20 24.07 4.99
N THR A 593 49.88 23.24 4.16
CA THR A 593 50.66 23.70 3.01
C THR A 593 49.74 24.27 1.94
N ILE A 594 48.61 23.63 1.68
CA ILE A 594 47.62 24.11 0.74
C ILE A 594 47.04 25.44 1.19
N GLU A 595 46.69 25.57 2.46
CA GLU A 595 46.13 26.80 3.03
C GLU A 595 47.16 27.95 2.96
N ALA A 596 48.42 27.72 3.35
CA ALA A 596 49.45 28.71 3.25
C ALA A 596 49.69 29.18 1.80
N THR A 597 49.65 28.24 0.84
CA THR A 597 49.80 28.56 -0.57
C THR A 597 48.60 29.35 -1.13
N ILE A 598 47.39 29.01 -0.71
CA ILE A 598 46.18 29.79 -1.04
C ILE A 598 46.35 31.23 -0.56
N ARG A 599 46.73 31.45 0.68
CA ARG A 599 46.94 32.80 1.26
C ARG A 599 48.00 33.61 0.49
N GLN A 600 49.01 32.95 -0.05
CA GLN A 600 50.07 33.61 -0.81
C GLN A 600 49.54 34.18 -2.15
N TYR A 601 48.58 33.53 -2.80
CA TYR A 601 48.07 33.89 -4.13
C TYR A 601 46.64 34.42 -4.12
N ALA A 602 45.93 34.41 -2.98
CA ALA A 602 44.53 34.77 -2.90
C ALA A 602 44.29 36.27 -3.17
N GLU A 603 45.07 37.16 -2.58
CA GLU A 603 44.84 38.61 -2.68
C GLU A 603 43.33 38.93 -2.50
N ASP A 604 42.71 39.65 -3.42
CA ASP A 604 41.26 39.95 -3.44
C ASP A 604 40.47 38.95 -4.34
N ARG A 605 41.04 37.83 -4.70
CA ARG A 605 40.42 36.83 -5.61
C ARG A 605 39.31 36.05 -4.92
N LEU A 606 38.32 35.71 -5.72
CA LEU A 606 37.37 34.68 -5.33
C LEU A 606 38.06 33.30 -5.37
N ILE A 607 38.03 32.59 -4.26
CA ILE A 607 38.68 31.28 -4.17
C ILE A 607 37.65 30.19 -4.46
N LEU A 608 37.92 29.33 -5.45
CA LEU A 608 37.09 28.22 -5.85
C LEU A 608 37.80 26.91 -5.51
N ILE A 609 37.25 26.07 -4.63
CA ILE A 609 37.93 24.88 -4.10
C ILE A 609 37.22 23.60 -4.57
N MET A 610 37.98 22.68 -5.17
CA MET A 610 37.56 21.36 -5.66
C MET A 610 38.49 20.29 -5.10
N LEU A 611 38.52 20.11 -3.78
CA LEU A 611 39.37 19.15 -3.05
C LEU A 611 38.58 18.22 -2.11
N GLY A 612 37.39 17.78 -2.55
CA GLY A 612 36.56 16.88 -1.78
C GLY A 612 36.34 17.38 -0.32
N PRO A 613 36.47 16.49 0.69
CA PRO A 613 36.24 16.87 2.09
C PRO A 613 37.18 17.94 2.64
N THR A 614 38.41 18.03 2.13
CA THR A 614 39.37 19.04 2.56
C THR A 614 38.91 20.47 2.22
N ALA A 615 38.13 20.64 1.15
CA ALA A 615 37.59 21.93 0.73
C ALA A 615 36.75 22.62 1.84
N LYS A 616 36.04 21.84 2.67
CA LYS A 616 35.19 22.37 3.76
C LYS A 616 36.03 23.04 4.83
N VAL A 617 37.12 22.38 5.23
CA VAL A 617 38.04 22.89 6.26
C VAL A 617 38.74 24.16 5.74
N LEU A 618 39.26 24.12 4.53
CA LEU A 618 39.92 25.28 3.91
C LEU A 618 38.97 26.45 3.73
N ALA A 619 37.77 26.25 3.19
CA ALA A 619 36.81 27.33 2.97
C ALA A 619 36.35 27.96 4.28
N ALA A 620 36.13 27.15 5.33
CA ALA A 620 35.76 27.67 6.64
C ALA A 620 36.89 28.53 7.30
N HIS A 621 38.15 28.06 7.26
CA HIS A 621 39.30 28.83 7.75
C HIS A 621 39.45 30.13 6.99
N LEU A 622 39.42 30.08 5.65
CA LEU A 622 39.54 31.25 4.80
C LEU A 622 38.42 32.28 5.04
N ALA A 623 37.17 31.79 5.25
CA ALA A 623 36.04 32.65 5.57
C ALA A 623 36.20 33.40 6.88
N ASN A 624 36.76 32.75 7.90
CA ASN A 624 37.07 33.38 9.18
C ASN A 624 38.12 34.50 9.05
N ASP A 625 39.04 34.38 8.07
CA ASP A 625 40.06 35.36 7.80
C ASP A 625 39.61 36.46 6.80
N GLY A 626 38.37 36.41 6.37
CA GLY A 626 37.76 37.43 5.52
C GLY A 626 37.84 37.17 4.01
N TYR A 627 38.38 36.05 3.59
CA TYR A 627 38.33 35.64 2.19
C TYR A 627 36.97 35.09 1.81
N GLN A 628 36.56 35.25 0.54
CA GLN A 628 35.42 34.51 -0.02
C GLN A 628 35.91 33.22 -0.68
N ALA A 629 35.56 32.07 -0.12
CA ALA A 629 35.95 30.75 -0.63
C ALA A 629 34.72 29.85 -0.84
N LEU A 630 34.57 29.31 -2.04
CA LEU A 630 33.44 28.47 -2.44
C LEU A 630 33.91 27.03 -2.66
N ASP A 631 33.41 26.10 -1.88
CA ASP A 631 33.48 24.67 -2.19
C ASP A 631 32.48 24.36 -3.29
N ILE A 632 32.97 24.07 -4.48
CA ILE A 632 32.14 23.80 -5.67
C ILE A 632 32.54 22.49 -6.40
N GLY A 633 33.11 21.53 -5.66
CA GLY A 633 33.50 20.22 -6.23
C GLY A 633 32.43 19.62 -7.15
N HIS A 634 32.82 18.86 -8.14
CA HIS A 634 32.01 18.24 -9.18
C HIS A 634 31.29 19.17 -10.16
N ILE A 635 31.40 20.50 -10.02
CA ILE A 635 30.71 21.44 -10.90
C ILE A 635 31.01 21.25 -12.39
N ASP A 636 32.24 20.89 -12.72
CA ASP A 636 32.68 20.73 -14.09
C ASP A 636 32.05 19.50 -14.76
N SER A 637 32.02 18.36 -14.09
CA SER A 637 31.30 17.17 -14.61
C SER A 637 29.83 17.46 -14.87
N GLU A 638 29.16 18.15 -13.95
CA GLU A 638 27.75 18.57 -14.09
C GLU A 638 27.53 19.51 -15.27
N TYR A 639 28.48 20.45 -15.46
CA TYR A 639 28.42 21.39 -16.57
C TYR A 639 28.63 20.73 -17.94
N GLU A 640 29.59 19.82 -18.03
CA GLU A 640 29.81 19.01 -19.23
C GLU A 640 28.58 18.16 -19.57
N TRP A 641 27.97 17.49 -18.56
CA TRP A 641 26.77 16.70 -18.78
C TRP A 641 25.59 17.55 -19.26
N LEU A 642 25.45 18.78 -18.72
CA LEU A 642 24.45 19.74 -19.23
C LEU A 642 24.71 20.07 -20.69
N GLN A 643 25.98 20.40 -21.07
CA GLN A 643 26.31 20.75 -22.44
C GLN A 643 26.08 19.59 -23.42
N MET A 644 26.33 18.37 -22.98
CA MET A 644 26.06 17.15 -23.75
C MET A 644 24.57 16.80 -23.83
N GLY A 645 23.71 17.39 -23.02
CA GLY A 645 22.32 16.96 -22.84
C GLY A 645 22.20 15.55 -22.26
N ALA A 646 23.18 15.13 -21.44
CA ALA A 646 23.25 13.79 -20.89
C ALA A 646 22.06 13.45 -19.98
N GLN A 647 21.52 12.26 -20.12
CA GLN A 647 20.44 11.76 -19.27
C GLN A 647 20.95 10.92 -18.09
N THR A 648 22.16 10.39 -18.21
CA THR A 648 22.88 9.61 -17.18
C THR A 648 24.31 10.09 -17.10
N LYS A 649 25.04 9.72 -16.04
CA LYS A 649 26.47 10.03 -15.88
C LYS A 649 27.26 9.44 -17.03
N VAL A 650 28.03 10.26 -17.73
CA VAL A 650 28.86 9.89 -18.88
C VAL A 650 30.32 10.15 -18.53
N LYS A 651 31.22 9.21 -18.87
CA LYS A 651 32.68 9.36 -18.67
C LYS A 651 33.25 10.53 -19.50
N LEU A 652 33.95 11.43 -18.82
CA LEU A 652 34.74 12.47 -19.44
C LEU A 652 36.14 11.93 -19.73
N ARG A 653 36.65 12.07 -20.96
CA ARG A 653 37.86 11.40 -21.38
C ARG A 653 39.16 12.02 -20.83
N HIS A 654 39.16 13.34 -20.62
CA HIS A 654 40.36 14.12 -20.40
C HIS A 654 40.46 14.79 -19.05
N LYS A 655 39.55 14.43 -18.14
CA LYS A 655 39.46 14.99 -16.80
C LYS A 655 38.69 14.07 -15.85
N HIS A 656 38.74 14.40 -14.59
CA HIS A 656 37.95 13.75 -13.57
C HIS A 656 36.45 13.69 -13.94
N THR A 657 35.83 12.55 -13.71
CA THR A 657 34.38 12.39 -13.83
C THR A 657 33.81 11.95 -12.50
N ALA A 658 32.94 12.79 -11.91
CA ALA A 658 32.34 12.52 -10.63
C ALA A 658 31.68 11.13 -10.60
N GLU A 659 32.04 10.30 -9.62
CA GLU A 659 31.46 8.99 -9.33
C GLU A 659 31.44 7.98 -10.50
N TYR A 660 32.26 8.18 -11.51
CA TYR A 660 32.28 7.32 -12.71
C TYR A 660 33.57 6.57 -12.91
N ASN A 661 34.71 7.27 -12.98
CA ASN A 661 35.99 6.67 -13.37
C ASN A 661 37.01 6.56 -12.23
N PHE A 662 36.73 7.12 -11.05
CA PHE A 662 37.65 7.14 -9.90
C PHE A 662 39.08 7.51 -10.29
N ASP A 663 39.24 8.47 -11.23
CA ASP A 663 40.50 8.93 -11.83
C ASP A 663 41.31 7.86 -12.58
N GLN A 664 40.66 6.78 -12.97
CA GLN A 664 41.28 5.73 -13.80
C GLN A 664 41.11 6.07 -15.29
N ASP A 665 42.08 5.69 -16.09
CA ASP A 665 42.09 5.83 -17.56
C ASP A 665 41.80 7.27 -18.04
N ILE A 666 42.41 8.27 -17.40
CA ILE A 666 42.34 9.67 -17.85
C ILE A 666 43.46 9.93 -18.83
N GLU A 667 43.10 10.29 -20.06
CA GLU A 667 44.03 10.72 -21.12
C GLU A 667 44.16 12.24 -21.10
N PHE A 668 45.18 12.81 -20.45
CA PHE A 668 45.37 14.24 -20.43
C PHE A 668 45.79 14.78 -21.81
N ILE A 669 45.10 15.86 -22.22
CA ILE A 669 45.45 16.67 -23.39
C ILE A 669 46.28 17.86 -22.88
N GLU A 670 47.38 18.18 -23.56
CA GLU A 670 48.15 19.39 -23.29
C GLU A 670 47.28 20.63 -23.60
N ASP A 671 47.21 21.54 -22.64
CA ASP A 671 46.51 22.81 -22.73
C ASP A 671 47.42 23.91 -22.20
N GLU A 672 47.94 24.72 -23.13
CA GLU A 672 48.85 25.81 -22.79
C GLU A 672 48.20 26.85 -21.87
N THR A 673 46.91 27.13 -22.04
CA THR A 673 46.20 28.12 -21.23
C THR A 673 46.10 27.61 -19.79
N TYR A 674 45.71 26.35 -19.60
CA TYR A 674 45.67 25.71 -18.31
C TYR A 674 47.03 25.74 -17.60
N THR A 675 48.08 25.35 -18.34
CA THR A 675 49.46 25.30 -17.81
C THR A 675 49.97 26.69 -17.38
N LYS A 676 49.63 27.75 -18.13
CA LYS A 676 50.02 29.15 -17.81
C LYS A 676 49.26 29.68 -16.58
N GLN A 677 48.12 29.12 -16.24
CA GLN A 677 47.34 29.51 -15.05
C GLN A 677 47.89 28.89 -13.74
N ILE A 678 48.67 27.82 -13.82
CA ILE A 678 49.19 27.13 -12.65
C ILE A 678 50.30 27.98 -12.01
N VAL A 679 50.07 28.45 -10.79
CA VAL A 679 51.02 29.23 -9.98
C VAL A 679 51.70 28.39 -8.92
N ALA A 680 51.12 27.25 -8.54
CA ALA A 680 51.72 26.27 -7.64
C ALA A 680 51.22 24.85 -7.99
N ASP A 681 52.12 23.87 -7.98
CA ASP A 681 51.83 22.45 -8.15
C ASP A 681 52.26 21.69 -6.88
N LEU A 682 51.34 21.39 -6.01
CA LEU A 682 51.49 20.66 -4.75
C LEU A 682 51.20 19.15 -4.91
N SER A 683 50.83 18.70 -6.12
CA SER A 683 50.48 17.30 -6.37
C SER A 683 51.67 16.35 -6.28
N ARG A 684 52.86 16.88 -6.33
CA ARG A 684 54.15 16.14 -6.34
C ARG A 684 54.97 16.32 -5.06
N LEU A 685 54.33 16.80 -3.96
CA LEU A 685 55.00 16.88 -2.69
C LEU A 685 55.52 15.49 -2.25
N PRO A 686 56.78 15.37 -1.75
CA PRO A 686 57.29 14.09 -1.26
C PRO A 686 56.37 13.57 -0.15
N ILE A 687 56.08 12.29 -0.20
CA ILE A 687 55.41 11.60 0.93
C ILE A 687 56.48 11.51 2.01
N GLU A 688 56.37 12.32 3.10
CA GLU A 688 57.16 12.14 4.34
C GLU A 688 56.67 10.93 5.13
#